data_e6d70128938cceee8289f3934009a0b6
#
_entry.id   e6d70128938cceee8289f3934009a0b6
#
_cell.length_a   1.000
_cell.length_b   1.000
_cell.length_c   1.000
_cell.angle_alpha   90.00
_cell.angle_beta   90.00
_cell.angle_gamma   90.00
#
_symmetry.space_group_name_H-M   'P 1'
#
loop_
_entity.id
_entity.type
_entity.pdbx_description
1 polymer ?
#
loop_
_entity_poly.entity_id
_entity_poly.type
_entity_poly.pdbx_seq_one_letter_code
_entity_poly.pdbx_strand_id
1 'polypeptide(L)'
;MRLKTKKLPAMVARRIIASILAGGLVACTGTLAFAADANGNSKTVTKDNYEGGDIYAGYSNDGDKSNNNLTASNVEVSSARVGGGEGYTGNANRNHVTVRNVNGISYLHGGYPYSGNGSASYNTLNIWDSSIYHIHGGHTVYGVANYNIVNFYSGTVSDLTGAGYADSGEANFNTLNIYGGTLNGLTQGGYVIEDGKANGNTINVYDGKINGNLYGGYVGGTGEVSGNTINIYGGDLSGANIYAGYLGGNTNLYGSGNALNFYTKDIIAQNVGGFDTLSFHLPSDIKNGDTILTLTDSSGTQLGQTQIHMSTQSGSNLNEGDSITLMKNTNGGMGLDIDAINKANPDARIGYGIAWDNYATFEPITNGGSTTGLKVNVGARTADGLKRQTQLLGSGAANAISMIDSGTDRLLNWLPPEEIETRGIKETTKFEWFMGAGAEFLNIDTGNGSKLKNKNGGTNVGTARALKNRHGMFIFAPITDYGASAYTSSLEDGTKGGGNSQYFTAGLIARQWNNNGMYYEASFRAGQLKTSFISDNFYVGNEPTHISYTDNTPCYTGHVRAGWRANVSPQNIMDIYGVYSHNHVSGIDAEISKVNQTYHLDSSDSKRFRLGARLTREISEYNRFYSGLAYQYEFGGEIIGNYMGYETRRVGLKGSSGMIEFGWQLKPTPNSAVMLDSALVGWFGTQKGFAFQCKLKKDF
;
A
#
# COMPACT_ATOMS: atom_id res chain seq x y z
N MET A 1 -21.24 -21.89 16.53
CA MET A 1 -19.91 -21.26 16.32
C MET A 1 -20.08 -19.74 16.49
N ARG A 2 -19.64 -19.18 17.61
CA ARG A 2 -19.92 -17.78 17.98
C ARG A 2 -18.96 -16.85 17.25
N LEU A 3 -19.48 -15.96 16.43
CA LEU A 3 -18.76 -14.82 15.84
C LEU A 3 -18.36 -13.85 16.96
N LYS A 4 -17.06 -13.69 17.18
CA LYS A 4 -16.53 -12.64 18.03
C LYS A 4 -16.49 -11.33 17.23
N THR A 5 -17.44 -10.45 17.50
CA THR A 5 -17.36 -9.04 17.10
C THR A 5 -16.24 -8.37 17.91
N LYS A 6 -15.19 -7.91 17.23
CA LYS A 6 -14.18 -7.05 17.86
C LYS A 6 -14.81 -5.68 18.13
N LYS A 7 -15.02 -5.38 19.41
CA LYS A 7 -15.33 -4.04 19.88
C LYS A 7 -14.11 -3.14 19.66
N LEU A 8 -14.30 -1.98 19.03
CA LEU A 8 -13.31 -0.89 19.04
C LEU A 8 -12.95 -0.54 20.49
N PRO A 9 -11.66 -0.23 20.78
CA PRO A 9 -11.26 0.11 22.14
C PRO A 9 -11.94 1.38 22.61
N ALA A 10 -12.49 1.34 23.83
CA ALA A 10 -13.17 2.43 24.52
C ALA A 10 -12.30 3.69 24.79
N MET A 11 -11.08 3.73 24.30
CA MET A 11 -10.11 4.81 24.46
C MET A 11 -10.35 6.02 23.55
N VAL A 12 -11.07 5.85 22.43
CA VAL A 12 -11.35 6.95 21.49
C VAL A 12 -12.56 7.78 21.94
N ALA A 13 -13.53 7.16 22.61
CA ALA A 13 -14.73 7.85 23.08
C ALA A 13 -14.51 8.71 24.35
N ARG A 14 -13.46 8.45 25.13
CA ARG A 14 -13.16 9.24 26.34
C ARG A 14 -12.39 10.53 26.10
N ARG A 15 -11.75 10.70 24.92
CA ARG A 15 -11.02 11.94 24.60
C ARG A 15 -11.88 13.07 24.04
N ILE A 16 -13.10 12.80 23.60
CA ILE A 16 -14.02 13.83 23.06
C ILE A 16 -14.89 14.46 24.18
N ILE A 17 -15.09 13.78 25.30
CA ILE A 17 -15.94 14.29 26.40
C ILE A 17 -15.15 15.09 27.45
N ALA A 18 -13.83 14.92 27.53
CA ALA A 18 -12.97 15.66 28.45
C ALA A 18 -12.64 17.10 28.02
N SER A 19 -12.92 17.47 26.78
CA SER A 19 -12.59 18.80 26.23
C SER A 19 -13.70 19.86 26.39
N ILE A 20 -14.85 19.52 26.96
CA ILE A 20 -16.01 20.42 27.05
C ILE A 20 -16.32 20.89 28.49
N LEU A 21 -15.65 20.34 29.52
CA LEU A 21 -15.99 20.61 30.93
C LEU A 21 -14.93 21.35 31.76
N ALA A 22 -13.89 21.93 31.14
CA ALA A 22 -12.85 22.68 31.84
C ALA A 22 -12.88 24.20 31.53
N GLY A 23 -14.05 24.76 31.34
CA GLY A 23 -14.27 26.20 31.21
C GLY A 23 -15.21 26.72 32.29
N GLY A 24 -14.66 27.17 33.43
CA GLY A 24 -15.39 27.98 34.36
C GLY A 24 -15.36 27.52 35.82
N LEU A 25 -14.44 28.04 36.60
CA LEU A 25 -14.70 28.72 37.92
C LEU A 25 -13.38 29.28 38.47
N VAL A 26 -13.24 30.61 38.41
CA VAL A 26 -12.27 31.33 39.24
C VAL A 26 -12.97 31.71 40.50
N ALA A 27 -12.47 31.24 41.65
CA ALA A 27 -12.75 31.84 42.96
C ALA A 27 -11.46 31.86 43.77
N CYS A 28 -11.02 33.04 44.08
CA CYS A 28 -9.89 33.35 44.96
C CYS A 28 -10.11 32.85 46.37
N THR A 29 -9.11 32.14 46.94
CA THR A 29 -8.71 32.30 48.35
C THR A 29 -7.23 31.93 48.47
N GLY A 30 -6.48 32.75 49.17
CA GLY A 30 -5.04 32.73 49.22
C GLY A 30 -4.40 31.65 50.07
N THR A 31 -3.10 31.57 49.82
CA THR A 31 -1.99 31.05 50.63
C THR A 31 -1.84 29.56 50.82
N LEU A 32 -0.96 29.04 50.06
CA LEU A 32 0.28 28.34 50.40
C LEU A 32 1.01 28.06 49.09
N ALA A 33 2.19 28.67 48.90
CA ALA A 33 2.98 28.48 47.69
C ALA A 33 3.55 27.07 47.66
N PHE A 34 2.76 26.12 47.12
CA PHE A 34 3.32 24.96 46.50
C PHE A 34 3.77 25.39 45.09
N ALA A 35 4.97 24.98 44.69
CA ALA A 35 5.46 25.14 43.33
C ALA A 35 4.36 24.73 42.35
N ALA A 36 3.79 25.68 41.65
CA ALA A 36 2.67 25.41 40.77
C ALA A 36 3.24 24.82 39.48
N ASP A 37 2.89 23.55 39.21
CA ASP A 37 3.17 22.91 37.91
C ASP A 37 2.57 23.75 36.79
N ALA A 38 3.38 24.08 35.78
CA ALA A 38 2.94 24.79 34.58
C ALA A 38 2.60 23.81 33.45
N ASN A 39 1.71 22.86 33.74
CA ASN A 39 1.35 21.76 32.86
C ASN A 39 0.06 22.03 32.09
N GLY A 40 0.02 21.57 30.81
CA GLY A 40 -1.20 21.56 29.99
C GLY A 40 -1.62 22.97 29.52
N ASN A 41 -0.75 23.95 29.57
CA ASN A 41 -1.03 25.32 29.12
C ASN A 41 -1.08 25.39 27.59
N SER A 42 -1.95 26.27 27.07
CA SER A 42 -1.98 26.62 25.65
C SER A 42 -1.82 28.14 25.50
N LYS A 43 -0.85 28.56 24.70
CA LYS A 43 -0.54 29.98 24.45
C LYS A 43 -0.43 30.22 22.95
N THR A 44 -1.11 31.24 22.48
CA THR A 44 -0.96 31.75 21.11
C THR A 44 -0.42 33.16 21.13
N VAL A 45 0.68 33.40 20.42
CA VAL A 45 1.35 34.70 20.31
C VAL A 45 1.36 35.14 18.86
N THR A 46 0.90 36.36 18.63
CA THR A 46 0.87 37.04 17.34
C THR A 46 1.43 38.46 17.48
N LYS A 47 1.63 39.15 16.38
CA LYS A 47 2.08 40.54 16.40
C LYS A 47 1.21 41.44 17.26
N ASP A 48 -0.11 41.16 17.31
CA ASP A 48 -1.08 42.00 17.99
C ASP A 48 -1.09 41.81 19.52
N ASN A 49 -0.55 40.67 20.04
CA ASN A 49 -0.53 40.38 21.47
C ASN A 49 0.87 40.12 22.05
N TYR A 50 1.93 40.38 21.27
CA TYR A 50 3.30 40.27 21.75
C TYR A 50 3.75 41.56 22.45
N GLU A 51 4.04 41.44 23.73
CA GLU A 51 4.45 42.59 24.59
C GLU A 51 5.97 42.69 24.78
N GLY A 52 6.75 41.88 24.09
CA GLY A 52 8.20 41.80 24.20
C GLY A 52 8.70 40.68 25.14
N GLY A 53 10.00 40.42 25.08
CA GLY A 53 10.66 39.43 25.92
C GLY A 53 10.49 37.97 25.46
N ASP A 54 10.71 37.02 26.36
CA ASP A 54 10.67 35.59 26.11
C ASP A 54 9.21 35.04 25.99
N ILE A 55 9.05 34.02 25.16
CA ILE A 55 7.72 33.42 24.86
C ILE A 55 7.67 31.99 25.36
N TYR A 56 6.94 31.71 26.42
CA TYR A 56 6.73 30.34 26.93
C TYR A 56 5.25 30.01 27.04
N ALA A 57 4.89 28.75 26.77
CA ALA A 57 3.54 28.25 27.08
C ALA A 57 3.43 27.86 28.57
N GLY A 58 4.45 27.21 29.13
CA GLY A 58 4.57 26.88 30.51
C GLY A 58 5.88 27.36 31.10
N TYR A 59 5.83 28.18 32.15
CA TYR A 59 7.00 28.62 32.92
C TYR A 59 6.77 28.41 34.42
N SER A 60 7.73 27.75 35.06
CA SER A 60 7.70 27.58 36.53
C SER A 60 9.13 27.44 37.05
N ASN A 61 9.47 28.11 38.11
CA ASN A 61 10.78 27.95 38.75
C ASN A 61 10.95 26.53 39.31
N ASP A 62 9.89 25.98 39.86
CA ASP A 62 9.89 24.65 40.46
C ASP A 62 8.68 23.84 39.90
N GLY A 63 8.82 22.53 39.87
CA GLY A 63 7.76 21.65 39.35
C GLY A 63 7.81 21.39 37.86
N ASP A 64 6.86 20.59 37.35
CA ASP A 64 6.81 20.14 35.97
C ASP A 64 6.20 21.17 35.00
N LYS A 65 6.72 21.25 33.80
CA LYS A 65 6.29 22.13 32.69
C LYS A 65 5.99 21.31 31.45
N SER A 66 5.12 20.35 31.59
CA SER A 66 4.86 19.32 30.58
C SER A 66 3.51 19.48 29.89
N ASN A 67 3.35 18.86 28.72
CA ASN A 67 2.09 18.86 27.96
C ASN A 67 1.61 20.27 27.52
N ASN A 68 2.50 21.25 27.39
CA ASN A 68 2.15 22.60 26.99
C ASN A 68 2.10 22.73 25.46
N ASN A 69 1.29 23.65 24.97
CA ASN A 69 1.14 23.96 23.56
C ASN A 69 1.41 25.43 23.29
N LEU A 70 2.42 25.73 22.48
CA LEU A 70 2.77 27.08 22.06
C LEU A 70 2.56 27.22 20.56
N THR A 71 1.87 28.28 20.15
CA THR A 71 1.84 28.73 18.75
C THR A 71 2.26 30.19 18.71
N ALA A 72 3.36 30.49 18.01
CA ALA A 72 3.83 31.85 17.76
C ALA A 72 3.87 32.12 16.24
N SER A 73 3.28 33.23 15.80
CA SER A 73 3.19 33.51 14.38
C SER A 73 3.27 35.03 14.06
N ASN A 74 3.99 35.36 12.97
CA ASN A 74 4.13 36.72 12.46
C ASN A 74 4.65 37.69 13.54
N VAL A 75 5.71 37.29 14.27
CA VAL A 75 6.28 38.07 15.36
C VAL A 75 7.76 38.34 15.10
N GLU A 76 8.17 39.54 15.30
CA GLU A 76 9.58 39.94 15.40
C GLU A 76 9.97 40.00 16.88
N VAL A 77 10.96 39.20 17.26
CA VAL A 77 11.47 39.18 18.65
C VAL A 77 12.93 39.68 18.65
N SER A 78 13.37 40.24 19.74
CA SER A 78 14.75 40.69 19.88
C SER A 78 15.50 39.77 20.84
N SER A 79 16.24 38.84 20.26
CA SER A 79 17.05 37.87 21.01
C SER A 79 16.25 37.08 22.09
N ALA A 80 14.99 36.74 21.81
CA ALA A 80 14.12 36.09 22.76
C ALA A 80 14.33 34.56 22.78
N ARG A 81 14.02 33.94 23.91
CA ARG A 81 13.82 32.52 24.05
C ARG A 81 12.34 32.18 23.73
N VAL A 82 12.13 31.08 23.02
CA VAL A 82 10.81 30.62 22.68
C VAL A 82 10.72 29.13 23.09
N GLY A 83 9.77 28.77 23.93
CA GLY A 83 9.74 27.43 24.48
C GLY A 83 8.35 26.92 24.88
N GLY A 84 8.17 25.61 24.81
CA GLY A 84 6.97 24.92 25.26
C GLY A 84 6.86 24.88 26.78
N GLY A 85 7.92 24.42 27.44
CA GLY A 85 8.02 24.38 28.89
C GLY A 85 9.42 24.78 29.34
N GLU A 86 9.53 25.78 30.22
CA GLU A 86 10.81 26.30 30.67
C GLU A 86 10.80 26.64 32.19
N GLY A 87 11.93 26.47 32.85
CA GLY A 87 12.09 26.81 34.27
C GLY A 87 13.20 26.04 34.98
N TYR A 88 13.36 26.25 36.29
CA TYR A 88 14.58 25.88 37.00
C TYR A 88 14.65 24.38 37.28
N THR A 89 13.67 23.79 37.95
CA THR A 89 13.63 22.34 38.30
C THR A 89 12.43 21.61 37.67
N GLY A 90 12.39 20.28 37.80
CA GLY A 90 11.29 19.45 37.31
C GLY A 90 11.43 19.06 35.85
N ASN A 91 10.39 18.48 35.26
CA ASN A 91 10.39 17.99 33.89
C ASN A 91 9.71 18.95 32.92
N ALA A 92 10.18 18.96 31.65
CA ALA A 92 9.60 19.74 30.56
C ALA A 92 9.31 18.85 29.36
N ASN A 93 8.37 17.93 29.52
CA ASN A 93 8.10 16.84 28.57
C ASN A 93 6.81 17.05 27.77
N ARG A 94 6.75 16.43 26.57
CA ARG A 94 5.53 16.37 25.72
C ARG A 94 4.97 17.76 25.38
N ASN A 95 5.81 18.75 25.30
CA ASN A 95 5.41 20.07 24.85
C ASN A 95 5.35 20.11 23.33
N HIS A 96 4.43 20.88 22.79
CA HIS A 96 4.27 21.09 21.36
C HIS A 96 4.45 22.57 21.03
N VAL A 97 5.45 22.89 20.20
CA VAL A 97 5.77 24.26 19.82
C VAL A 97 5.65 24.42 18.32
N THR A 98 4.91 25.41 17.89
CA THR A 98 4.76 25.79 16.50
C THR A 98 5.18 27.25 16.34
N VAL A 99 6.16 27.50 15.45
CA VAL A 99 6.61 28.86 15.09
C VAL A 99 6.48 29.06 13.59
N ARG A 100 5.89 30.20 13.20
CA ARG A 100 5.69 30.57 11.80
C ARG A 100 5.99 32.04 11.57
N ASN A 101 6.96 32.37 10.70
CA ASN A 101 7.36 33.72 10.43
C ASN A 101 7.69 34.49 11.73
N VAL A 102 8.55 33.89 12.56
CA VAL A 102 9.05 34.46 13.80
C VAL A 102 10.55 34.69 13.67
N ASN A 103 10.99 35.94 13.73
CA ASN A 103 12.38 36.32 13.47
C ASN A 103 13.07 36.81 14.73
N GLY A 104 14.38 36.56 14.85
CA GLY A 104 15.21 37.00 15.97
C GLY A 104 15.18 36.09 17.19
N ILE A 105 14.77 34.82 17.04
CA ILE A 105 14.80 33.83 18.13
C ILE A 105 16.26 33.45 18.46
N SER A 106 16.69 33.68 19.72
CA SER A 106 17.99 33.22 20.18
C SER A 106 18.00 31.72 20.44
N TYR A 107 17.00 31.24 21.17
CA TYR A 107 16.85 29.82 21.49
C TYR A 107 15.41 29.37 21.32
N LEU A 108 15.21 28.33 20.57
CA LEU A 108 13.93 27.64 20.44
C LEU A 108 14.01 26.28 21.12
N HIS A 109 13.18 26.06 22.16
CA HIS A 109 13.15 24.82 22.93
C HIS A 109 11.78 24.16 22.90
N GLY A 110 11.74 22.84 22.81
CA GLY A 110 10.54 22.06 23.17
C GLY A 110 10.30 22.07 24.66
N GLY A 111 11.34 21.82 25.44
CA GLY A 111 11.37 21.90 26.89
C GLY A 111 12.77 22.17 27.41
N TYR A 112 12.89 22.91 28.52
CA TYR A 112 14.17 23.23 29.13
C TYR A 112 14.08 23.39 30.67
N PRO A 113 14.38 22.34 31.46
CA PRO A 113 14.70 22.46 32.88
C PRO A 113 16.16 22.94 33.05
N TYR A 114 16.37 24.12 33.64
CA TYR A 114 17.69 24.75 33.76
C TYR A 114 18.63 24.08 34.75
N SER A 115 18.14 23.24 35.63
CA SER A 115 18.90 22.67 36.74
C SER A 115 18.42 21.27 37.14
N GLY A 116 19.34 20.50 37.67
CA GLY A 116 19.05 19.16 38.16
C GLY A 116 18.92 18.10 37.02
N ASN A 117 18.39 16.95 37.37
CA ASN A 117 18.24 15.80 36.46
C ASN A 117 16.86 15.79 35.76
N GLY A 118 16.29 16.97 35.51
CA GLY A 118 14.99 17.08 34.85
C GLY A 118 14.99 16.54 33.43
N SER A 119 13.88 15.94 32.99
CA SER A 119 13.71 15.42 31.63
C SER A 119 13.13 16.47 30.70
N ALA A 120 13.66 16.56 29.47
CA ALA A 120 13.14 17.36 28.37
C ALA A 120 12.82 16.45 27.18
N SER A 121 11.90 15.50 27.35
CA SER A 121 11.67 14.41 26.42
C SER A 121 10.30 14.46 25.76
N TYR A 122 10.17 13.79 24.59
CA TYR A 122 8.92 13.72 23.83
C TYR A 122 8.34 15.06 23.36
N ASN A 123 9.16 16.10 23.27
CA ASN A 123 8.73 17.39 22.77
C ASN A 123 8.68 17.40 21.25
N THR A 124 7.82 18.25 20.66
CA THR A 124 7.69 18.41 19.22
C THR A 124 7.79 19.88 18.86
N LEU A 125 8.72 20.21 17.96
CA LEU A 125 8.87 21.52 17.33
C LEU A 125 8.46 21.49 15.87
N ASN A 126 7.65 22.44 15.43
CA ASN A 126 7.28 22.66 14.04
C ASN A 126 7.63 24.10 13.63
N ILE A 127 8.45 24.26 12.60
CA ILE A 127 9.13 25.53 12.29
C ILE A 127 8.96 25.89 10.82
N TRP A 128 8.39 27.09 10.54
CA TRP A 128 8.23 27.66 9.20
C TRP A 128 8.74 29.11 9.15
N ASP A 129 9.42 29.45 8.08
CA ASP A 129 9.77 30.82 7.69
C ASP A 129 10.37 31.70 8.82
N SER A 130 11.13 31.08 9.71
CA SER A 130 11.62 31.73 10.93
C SER A 130 13.13 31.82 10.95
N SER A 131 13.66 32.89 11.57
CA SER A 131 15.10 33.04 11.80
C SER A 131 15.46 32.77 13.25
N ILE A 132 16.31 31.77 13.46
CA ILE A 132 16.61 31.20 14.77
C ILE A 132 18.12 31.05 14.90
N TYR A 133 18.65 31.33 16.09
CA TYR A 133 20.08 31.13 16.35
C TYR A 133 20.34 29.67 16.76
N HIS A 134 19.65 29.15 17.80
CA HIS A 134 19.75 27.77 18.22
C HIS A 134 18.38 27.09 18.30
N ILE A 135 18.31 25.79 17.89
CA ILE A 135 17.16 24.93 18.04
C ILE A 135 17.54 23.73 18.92
N HIS A 136 16.75 23.49 19.98
CA HIS A 136 16.83 22.29 20.81
C HIS A 136 15.44 21.66 20.93
N GLY A 137 15.23 20.47 20.40
CA GLY A 137 13.96 19.75 20.53
C GLY A 137 13.59 19.53 21.99
N GLY A 138 14.56 19.13 22.80
CA GLY A 138 14.55 19.17 24.26
C GLY A 138 15.95 19.55 24.74
N HIS A 139 16.05 20.32 25.83
CA HIS A 139 17.32 20.70 26.44
C HIS A 139 17.31 20.35 27.92
N THR A 140 18.34 19.69 28.42
CA THR A 140 18.51 19.38 29.84
C THR A 140 19.97 19.59 30.25
N VAL A 141 20.20 19.88 31.54
CA VAL A 141 21.58 20.05 32.04
C VAL A 141 22.20 18.70 32.41
N TYR A 142 21.59 17.93 33.31
CA TYR A 142 22.12 16.64 33.80
C TYR A 142 21.16 15.46 33.60
N GLY A 143 20.09 15.65 32.81
CA GLY A 143 19.00 14.68 32.67
C GLY A 143 18.95 14.00 31.31
N VAL A 144 17.73 13.80 30.84
CA VAL A 144 17.46 13.11 29.57
C VAL A 144 16.66 14.00 28.61
N ALA A 145 17.14 14.12 27.37
CA ALA A 145 16.50 14.82 26.26
C ALA A 145 16.19 13.82 25.13
N ASN A 146 15.31 12.86 25.40
CA ASN A 146 15.05 11.69 24.56
C ASN A 146 13.72 11.82 23.80
N TYR A 147 13.62 11.16 22.64
CA TYR A 147 12.40 11.05 21.84
C TYR A 147 11.79 12.40 21.40
N ASN A 148 12.59 13.43 21.27
CA ASN A 148 12.14 14.73 20.78
C ASN A 148 12.06 14.70 19.24
N ILE A 149 11.12 15.47 18.68
CA ILE A 149 10.93 15.60 17.23
C ILE A 149 11.05 17.08 16.85
N VAL A 150 11.95 17.38 15.90
CA VAL A 150 12.08 18.70 15.29
C VAL A 150 11.72 18.57 13.81
N ASN A 151 10.70 19.28 13.38
CA ASN A 151 10.28 19.40 11.99
C ASN A 151 10.64 20.84 11.51
N PHE A 152 11.69 20.95 10.72
CA PHE A 152 12.14 22.19 10.13
C PHE A 152 11.69 22.25 8.66
N TYR A 153 10.68 23.06 8.40
CA TYR A 153 10.09 23.17 7.07
C TYR A 153 10.74 24.27 6.22
N SER A 154 11.05 25.41 6.84
CA SER A 154 11.67 26.57 6.15
C SER A 154 12.20 27.60 7.14
N GLY A 155 13.03 28.51 6.66
CA GLY A 155 13.67 29.54 7.46
C GLY A 155 15.19 29.40 7.52
N THR A 156 15.83 30.00 8.54
CA THR A 156 17.28 29.96 8.70
C THR A 156 17.65 29.67 10.15
N VAL A 157 18.55 28.72 10.37
CA VAL A 157 19.25 28.55 11.65
C VAL A 157 20.69 28.94 11.51
N SER A 158 21.16 29.79 12.43
CA SER A 158 22.47 30.46 12.27
C SER A 158 23.64 29.68 12.85
N ASP A 159 23.41 28.82 13.88
CA ASP A 159 24.52 28.15 14.55
C ASP A 159 24.24 26.67 14.87
N LEU A 160 23.34 26.35 15.81
CA LEU A 160 23.16 24.96 16.28
C LEU A 160 21.75 24.46 16.11
N THR A 161 21.62 23.26 15.55
CA THR A 161 20.35 22.52 15.46
C THR A 161 20.51 21.14 16.08
N GLY A 162 19.85 20.88 17.23
CA GLY A 162 19.83 19.58 17.89
C GLY A 162 18.43 19.11 18.15
N ALA A 163 18.08 17.87 17.76
CA ALA A 163 16.78 17.34 18.13
C ALA A 163 16.70 17.00 19.62
N GLY A 164 17.78 16.54 20.24
CA GLY A 164 17.96 16.44 21.68
C GLY A 164 19.26 17.10 22.10
N TYR A 165 19.29 17.76 23.27
CA TYR A 165 20.44 18.47 23.80
C TYR A 165 20.58 18.26 25.31
N ALA A 166 21.76 17.84 25.74
CA ALA A 166 22.10 17.74 27.15
C ALA A 166 23.48 18.33 27.41
N ASP A 167 23.68 19.03 28.52
CA ASP A 167 25.05 19.43 28.91
C ASP A 167 25.83 18.18 29.33
N SER A 168 25.24 17.35 30.20
CA SER A 168 25.67 15.99 30.53
C SER A 168 24.43 15.09 30.63
N GLY A 169 24.54 13.80 30.25
CA GLY A 169 23.42 12.86 30.34
C GLY A 169 23.03 12.22 29.00
N GLU A 170 21.77 12.24 28.62
CA GLU A 170 21.32 11.48 27.46
C GLU A 170 20.53 12.32 26.46
N ALA A 171 20.87 12.19 25.19
CA ALA A 171 20.15 12.76 24.04
C ALA A 171 19.88 11.67 23.00
N ASN A 172 19.00 10.71 23.35
CA ASN A 172 18.78 9.48 22.60
C ASN A 172 17.44 9.47 21.86
N PHE A 173 17.36 8.71 20.77
CA PHE A 173 16.14 8.43 20.01
C PHE A 173 15.39 9.68 19.54
N ASN A 174 16.10 10.76 19.31
CA ASN A 174 15.53 12.00 18.80
C ASN A 174 15.42 11.95 17.26
N THR A 175 14.48 12.71 16.70
CA THR A 175 14.27 12.80 15.27
C THR A 175 14.33 14.24 14.79
N LEU A 176 15.20 14.51 13.82
CA LEU A 176 15.28 15.78 13.11
C LEU A 176 14.82 15.57 11.66
N ASN A 177 13.74 16.21 11.27
CA ASN A 177 13.22 16.22 9.91
C ASN A 177 13.47 17.60 9.27
N ILE A 178 14.23 17.63 8.18
CA ILE A 178 14.59 18.84 7.43
C ILE A 178 13.88 18.78 6.09
N TYR A 179 12.84 19.59 5.92
CA TYR A 179 12.03 19.65 4.71
C TYR A 179 12.44 20.80 3.77
N GLY A 180 13.24 21.78 4.26
CA GLY A 180 13.70 22.92 3.50
C GLY A 180 14.45 23.92 4.37
N GLY A 181 14.69 25.13 3.85
CA GLY A 181 15.39 26.21 4.55
C GLY A 181 16.91 26.06 4.60
N THR A 182 17.59 26.80 5.48
CA THR A 182 19.06 26.79 5.62
C THR A 182 19.50 26.57 7.04
N LEU A 183 20.30 25.57 7.25
CA LEU A 183 20.96 25.27 8.53
C LEU A 183 22.45 25.57 8.41
N ASN A 184 22.92 26.52 9.19
CA ASN A 184 24.34 26.83 9.31
C ASN A 184 24.92 26.23 10.59
N GLY A 185 26.22 26.00 10.62
CA GLY A 185 26.90 25.45 11.79
C GLY A 185 26.62 23.96 12.07
N LEU A 186 26.46 23.61 13.33
CA LEU A 186 26.33 22.20 13.73
C LEU A 186 24.88 21.73 13.66
N THR A 187 24.67 20.59 13.00
CA THR A 187 23.37 19.92 12.91
C THR A 187 23.48 18.51 13.47
N GLN A 188 22.73 18.17 14.55
CA GLN A 188 22.82 16.90 15.25
C GLN A 188 21.46 16.24 15.51
N GLY A 189 21.44 14.93 15.50
CA GLY A 189 20.30 14.15 15.98
C GLY A 189 20.18 14.22 17.50
N GLY A 190 21.28 13.95 18.20
CA GLY A 190 21.45 14.13 19.66
C GLY A 190 22.78 14.80 19.95
N TYR A 191 22.81 15.71 20.92
CA TYR A 191 23.99 16.46 21.30
C TYR A 191 24.19 16.45 22.81
N VAL A 192 25.36 16.00 23.25
CA VAL A 192 25.81 16.04 24.65
C VAL A 192 27.14 16.79 24.70
N ILE A 193 27.23 17.85 25.50
CA ILE A 193 28.44 18.69 25.57
C ILE A 193 29.56 17.95 26.27
N GLU A 194 29.27 17.36 27.42
CA GLU A 194 30.23 16.67 28.26
C GLU A 194 30.09 15.13 28.12
N ASP A 195 29.98 14.42 29.26
CA ASP A 195 29.86 12.97 29.30
C ASP A 195 28.41 12.51 29.16
N GLY A 196 28.19 11.46 28.37
CA GLY A 196 26.82 10.93 28.21
C GLY A 196 26.60 10.06 26.99
N LYS A 197 25.34 10.08 26.51
CA LYS A 197 24.93 9.21 25.41
C LYS A 197 24.11 9.96 24.35
N ALA A 198 24.46 9.73 23.09
CA ALA A 198 23.72 10.25 21.93
C ALA A 198 23.41 9.10 20.94
N ASN A 199 22.51 8.21 21.35
CA ASN A 199 22.26 6.94 20.67
C ASN A 199 20.90 6.90 19.93
N GLY A 200 20.82 6.15 18.84
CA GLY A 200 19.57 5.84 18.16
C GLY A 200 18.84 7.05 17.56
N ASN A 201 19.53 8.17 17.35
CA ASN A 201 18.95 9.38 16.77
C ASN A 201 18.78 9.22 15.26
N THR A 202 17.76 9.89 14.70
CA THR A 202 17.47 9.87 13.27
C THR A 202 17.43 11.28 12.71
N ILE A 203 18.16 11.49 11.61
CA ILE A 203 18.08 12.71 10.82
C ILE A 203 17.55 12.37 9.43
N ASN A 204 16.47 13.02 9.01
CA ASN A 204 15.90 12.91 7.67
C ASN A 204 16.05 14.23 6.93
N VAL A 205 16.82 14.24 5.85
CA VAL A 205 17.00 15.41 4.98
C VAL A 205 16.18 15.18 3.71
N TYR A 206 15.07 15.86 3.59
CA TYR A 206 14.21 15.82 2.41
C TYR A 206 14.58 16.88 1.38
N ASP A 207 14.92 18.08 1.87
CA ASP A 207 15.36 19.23 1.06
C ASP A 207 16.03 20.26 1.99
N GLY A 208 16.46 21.39 1.44
CA GLY A 208 17.11 22.47 2.18
C GLY A 208 18.62 22.50 2.00
N LYS A 209 19.25 23.48 2.61
CA LYS A 209 20.70 23.69 2.56
C LYS A 209 21.33 23.48 3.92
N ILE A 210 22.36 22.63 3.99
CA ILE A 210 23.12 22.38 5.20
C ILE A 210 24.57 22.84 4.98
N ASN A 211 24.98 23.84 5.77
CA ASN A 211 26.34 24.40 5.76
C ASN A 211 26.99 24.07 7.10
N GLY A 212 27.94 23.15 7.10
CA GLY A 212 28.65 22.75 8.31
C GLY A 212 28.50 21.28 8.60
N ASN A 213 28.87 20.87 9.82
CA ASN A 213 28.91 19.44 10.12
C ASN A 213 27.53 18.89 10.49
N LEU A 214 27.18 17.75 9.91
CA LEU A 214 26.00 16.95 10.20
C LEU A 214 26.41 15.69 10.95
N TYR A 215 25.98 15.54 12.21
CA TYR A 215 26.30 14.38 13.06
C TYR A 215 25.02 13.61 13.42
N GLY A 216 25.05 12.28 13.28
CA GLY A 216 23.98 11.42 13.80
C GLY A 216 23.82 11.58 15.32
N GLY A 217 24.93 11.56 16.06
CA GLY A 217 25.01 11.87 17.48
C GLY A 217 26.32 12.56 17.82
N TYR A 218 26.37 13.33 18.92
CA TYR A 218 27.56 14.05 19.34
C TYR A 218 27.72 13.98 20.86
N VAL A 219 28.88 13.54 21.35
CA VAL A 219 29.28 13.57 22.76
C VAL A 219 30.67 14.22 22.85
N GLY A 220 30.78 15.37 23.49
CA GLY A 220 32.04 16.12 23.62
C GLY A 220 33.05 15.52 24.56
N GLY A 221 32.60 14.81 25.59
CA GLY A 221 33.41 14.09 26.57
C GLY A 221 33.47 12.60 26.31
N THR A 222 33.34 11.82 27.38
CA THR A 222 33.30 10.35 27.37
C THR A 222 31.87 9.83 27.30
N GLY A 223 31.64 8.66 26.70
CA GLY A 223 30.32 8.08 26.66
C GLY A 223 30.07 7.20 25.45
N GLU A 224 28.88 7.30 24.86
CA GLU A 224 28.44 6.42 23.78
C GLU A 224 27.73 7.19 22.66
N VAL A 225 28.09 6.85 21.41
CA VAL A 225 27.44 7.36 20.20
C VAL A 225 27.18 6.18 19.28
N SER A 226 25.97 5.60 19.30
CA SER A 226 25.70 4.37 18.56
C SER A 226 24.28 4.30 18.01
N GLY A 227 24.11 3.51 16.93
CA GLY A 227 22.81 3.27 16.33
C GLY A 227 22.14 4.48 15.69
N ASN A 228 22.90 5.55 15.39
CA ASN A 228 22.34 6.74 14.77
C ASN A 228 22.15 6.54 13.26
N THR A 229 21.10 7.14 12.70
CA THR A 229 20.76 6.99 11.29
C THR A 229 20.58 8.36 10.63
N ILE A 230 21.21 8.55 9.47
CA ILE A 230 21.00 9.71 8.61
C ILE A 230 20.42 9.24 7.28
N ASN A 231 19.28 9.78 6.89
CA ASN A 231 18.59 9.49 5.64
C ASN A 231 18.57 10.71 4.74
N ILE A 232 19.10 10.58 3.51
CA ILE A 232 19.20 11.67 2.53
C ILE A 232 18.23 11.38 1.38
N TYR A 233 17.18 12.17 1.31
CA TYR A 233 16.18 12.15 0.24
C TYR A 233 16.37 13.31 -0.76
N GLY A 234 17.13 14.34 -0.39
CA GLY A 234 17.39 15.53 -1.20
C GLY A 234 18.23 16.55 -0.46
N GLY A 235 18.27 17.79 -0.98
CA GLY A 235 18.92 18.95 -0.35
C GLY A 235 20.32 19.27 -0.88
N ASP A 236 20.81 20.46 -0.56
CA ASP A 236 22.15 20.96 -0.86
C ASP A 236 23.04 20.73 0.38
N LEU A 237 23.90 19.71 0.31
CA LEU A 237 24.88 19.40 1.36
C LEU A 237 26.30 19.77 0.95
N SER A 238 26.49 20.57 -0.11
CA SER A 238 27.82 20.93 -0.64
C SER A 238 28.71 21.65 0.38
N GLY A 239 28.12 22.26 1.40
CA GLY A 239 28.81 22.83 2.55
C GLY A 239 29.00 21.92 3.76
N ALA A 240 28.56 20.67 3.67
CA ALA A 240 28.45 19.76 4.83
C ALA A 240 29.49 18.64 4.83
N ASN A 241 30.04 18.35 6.01
CA ASN A 241 30.63 17.05 6.32
C ASN A 241 29.56 16.20 7.03
N ILE A 242 29.40 14.95 6.62
CA ILE A 242 28.40 14.03 7.14
C ILE A 242 29.10 12.94 7.96
N TYR A 243 28.88 12.95 9.27
CA TYR A 243 29.51 12.02 10.19
C TYR A 243 28.48 11.22 10.98
N ALA A 244 28.79 9.94 11.19
CA ALA A 244 27.98 9.04 12.02
C ALA A 244 27.77 9.59 13.42
N GLY A 245 28.84 10.13 14.01
CA GLY A 245 28.84 10.75 15.31
C GLY A 245 30.17 11.37 15.65
N TYR A 246 30.27 11.89 16.87
CA TYR A 246 31.51 12.42 17.47
C TYR A 246 31.60 12.01 18.93
N LEU A 247 32.77 11.51 19.36
CA LEU A 247 33.08 11.14 20.74
C LEU A 247 34.42 11.72 21.13
N GLY A 248 34.44 12.80 21.92
CA GLY A 248 35.63 13.60 22.23
C GLY A 248 36.66 12.90 23.11
N GLY A 249 36.25 12.02 23.98
CA GLY A 249 37.13 11.29 24.93
C GLY A 249 37.79 10.03 24.40
N ASN A 250 37.64 9.66 23.12
CA ASN A 250 38.08 8.38 22.59
C ASN A 250 38.74 8.49 21.21
N THR A 251 39.63 7.53 20.90
CA THR A 251 40.27 7.39 19.59
C THR A 251 39.32 6.85 18.52
N ASN A 252 38.21 6.20 18.88
CA ASN A 252 37.10 5.81 17.99
C ASN A 252 36.05 6.92 17.95
N LEU A 253 36.28 7.89 17.13
CA LEU A 253 35.53 9.17 17.05
C LEU A 253 34.05 9.03 16.68
N TYR A 254 33.58 7.86 16.25
CA TYR A 254 32.29 7.77 15.56
C TYR A 254 31.27 6.82 16.18
N GLY A 255 31.67 6.02 17.17
CA GLY A 255 30.76 5.02 17.78
C GLY A 255 30.54 3.79 16.89
N SER A 256 29.40 3.09 17.09
CA SER A 256 29.10 1.85 16.38
C SER A 256 27.60 1.72 16.01
N GLY A 257 27.31 0.88 15.01
CA GLY A 257 25.93 0.63 14.56
C GLY A 257 25.28 1.80 13.84
N ASN A 258 26.08 2.76 13.38
CA ASN A 258 25.58 3.95 12.73
C ASN A 258 25.38 3.75 11.21
N ALA A 259 24.32 4.32 10.65
CA ALA A 259 23.93 4.15 9.25
C ALA A 259 23.71 5.45 8.50
N LEU A 260 24.13 5.48 7.23
CA LEU A 260 23.83 6.56 6.28
C LEU A 260 23.13 5.95 5.05
N ASN A 261 21.98 6.48 4.70
CA ASN A 261 21.16 6.00 3.61
C ASN A 261 20.89 7.11 2.58
N PHE A 262 21.13 6.82 1.30
CA PHE A 262 20.81 7.72 0.18
C PHE A 262 19.62 7.16 -0.60
N TYR A 263 18.60 8.00 -0.79
CA TYR A 263 17.37 7.68 -1.54
C TYR A 263 17.22 8.53 -2.82
N THR A 264 18.23 9.31 -3.15
CA THR A 264 18.26 10.20 -4.31
C THR A 264 19.64 10.18 -4.94
N LYS A 265 19.83 10.88 -6.04
CA LYS A 265 21.08 11.04 -6.76
C LYS A 265 21.55 12.51 -6.76
N ASP A 266 22.73 12.74 -7.32
CA ASP A 266 23.35 14.06 -7.50
C ASP A 266 23.62 14.83 -6.18
N ILE A 267 23.77 14.12 -5.07
CA ILE A 267 24.15 14.71 -3.80
C ILE A 267 25.63 15.10 -3.83
N ILE A 268 25.92 16.32 -3.39
CA ILE A 268 27.27 16.83 -3.19
C ILE A 268 27.47 17.08 -1.70
N ALA A 269 28.56 16.56 -1.12
CA ALA A 269 28.97 16.84 0.25
C ALA A 269 30.49 17.08 0.31
N GLN A 270 30.99 17.63 1.40
CA GLN A 270 32.45 17.76 1.58
C GLN A 270 33.05 16.39 1.87
N ASN A 271 32.62 15.73 2.93
CA ASN A 271 33.13 14.43 3.33
C ASN A 271 32.05 13.57 4.01
N VAL A 272 32.32 12.26 4.09
CA VAL A 272 31.52 11.26 4.81
C VAL A 272 32.44 10.40 5.67
N GLY A 273 32.06 10.12 6.93
CA GLY A 273 32.90 9.31 7.80
C GLY A 273 32.21 8.67 8.99
N GLY A 274 32.77 7.57 9.46
CA GLY A 274 32.42 6.93 10.72
C GLY A 274 31.17 6.06 10.71
N PHE A 275 30.57 5.78 9.56
CA PHE A 275 29.42 4.90 9.46
C PHE A 275 29.84 3.44 9.37
N ASP A 276 29.11 2.57 10.09
CA ASP A 276 29.25 1.13 9.94
C ASP A 276 28.57 0.64 8.66
N THR A 277 27.47 1.31 8.29
CA THR A 277 26.70 0.96 7.10
C THR A 277 26.44 2.19 6.21
N LEU A 278 26.68 2.04 4.92
CA LEU A 278 26.36 2.99 3.88
C LEU A 278 25.44 2.33 2.87
N SER A 279 24.20 2.78 2.75
CA SER A 279 23.19 2.18 1.86
C SER A 279 22.80 3.12 0.74
N PHE A 280 22.85 2.61 -0.49
CA PHE A 280 22.43 3.31 -1.69
C PHE A 280 21.14 2.71 -2.21
N HIS A 281 20.02 3.38 -1.99
CA HIS A 281 18.71 3.03 -2.52
C HIS A 281 18.52 3.75 -3.86
N LEU A 282 18.86 3.06 -4.96
CA LEU A 282 18.85 3.64 -6.31
C LEU A 282 17.44 4.19 -6.64
N PRO A 283 17.29 5.49 -6.93
CA PRO A 283 15.99 6.08 -7.21
C PRO A 283 15.41 5.58 -8.53
N SER A 284 14.11 5.69 -8.69
CA SER A 284 13.39 5.18 -9.86
C SER A 284 13.77 5.85 -11.20
N ASP A 285 14.31 7.07 -11.14
CA ASP A 285 14.76 7.85 -12.30
C ASP A 285 16.26 7.70 -12.59
N ILE A 286 16.94 6.74 -11.94
CA ILE A 286 18.36 6.47 -12.15
C ILE A 286 18.65 6.03 -13.59
N LYS A 287 19.73 6.56 -14.18
CA LYS A 287 20.14 6.29 -15.57
C LYS A 287 21.62 5.92 -15.64
N ASN A 288 21.99 5.33 -16.77
CA ASN A 288 23.41 5.08 -17.09
C ASN A 288 24.26 6.35 -16.95
N GLY A 289 25.36 6.24 -16.22
CA GLY A 289 26.32 7.33 -15.97
C GLY A 289 25.97 8.23 -14.79
N ASP A 290 24.78 8.10 -14.17
CA ASP A 290 24.39 8.92 -13.01
C ASP A 290 25.33 8.70 -11.81
N THR A 291 25.41 9.71 -10.95
CA THR A 291 26.17 9.68 -9.70
C THR A 291 25.24 9.92 -8.52
N ILE A 292 25.34 9.08 -7.47
CA ILE A 292 24.57 9.27 -6.25
C ILE A 292 25.22 10.30 -5.33
N LEU A 293 26.51 10.12 -5.02
CA LEU A 293 27.25 10.96 -4.10
C LEU A 293 28.56 11.48 -4.71
N THR A 294 28.76 12.78 -4.69
CA THR A 294 30.04 13.41 -5.01
C THR A 294 30.62 14.05 -3.75
N LEU A 295 31.86 13.68 -3.41
CA LEU A 295 32.62 14.28 -2.32
C LEU A 295 33.68 15.25 -2.87
N THR A 296 34.00 16.26 -2.07
CA THR A 296 34.91 17.36 -2.50
C THR A 296 36.11 17.58 -1.58
N ASP A 297 36.25 16.82 -0.50
CA ASP A 297 37.33 16.98 0.45
C ASP A 297 38.69 16.51 -0.14
N SER A 298 39.65 17.40 -0.18
CA SER A 298 40.99 17.11 -0.67
C SER A 298 41.84 16.20 0.27
N SER A 299 41.48 16.13 1.54
CA SER A 299 42.15 15.24 2.50
C SER A 299 41.82 13.75 2.27
N GLY A 300 40.80 13.49 1.47
CA GLY A 300 40.32 12.17 1.14
C GLY A 300 39.27 11.64 2.13
N THR A 301 38.66 10.52 1.76
CA THR A 301 37.58 9.87 2.53
C THR A 301 37.98 8.46 2.90
N GLN A 302 37.85 8.06 4.17
CA GLN A 302 38.23 6.72 4.66
C GLN A 302 36.98 5.90 5.01
N LEU A 303 36.70 4.86 4.24
CA LEU A 303 35.53 3.98 4.39
C LEU A 303 35.91 2.48 4.42
N GLY A 304 37.18 2.15 4.71
CA GLY A 304 37.67 0.76 4.62
C GLY A 304 37.00 -0.23 5.59
N GLN A 305 36.30 0.24 6.63
CA GLN A 305 35.55 -0.58 7.57
C GLN A 305 34.04 -0.51 7.36
N THR A 306 33.56 0.35 6.45
CA THR A 306 32.14 0.59 6.22
C THR A 306 31.56 -0.51 5.33
N GLN A 307 30.47 -1.13 5.77
CA GLN A 307 29.70 -2.03 4.93
C GLN A 307 28.87 -1.23 3.92
N ILE A 308 29.06 -1.50 2.64
CA ILE A 308 28.32 -0.82 1.57
C ILE A 308 27.25 -1.74 1.03
N HIS A 309 26.00 -1.26 1.07
CA HIS A 309 24.83 -1.94 0.54
C HIS A 309 24.21 -1.15 -0.60
N MET A 310 23.57 -1.87 -1.50
CA MET A 310 22.80 -1.29 -2.60
C MET A 310 21.46 -2.00 -2.72
N SER A 311 20.41 -1.24 -2.94
CA SER A 311 19.10 -1.74 -3.32
C SER A 311 18.52 -0.87 -4.44
N THR A 312 17.52 -1.38 -5.16
CA THR A 312 16.87 -0.66 -6.25
C THR A 312 15.47 -0.27 -5.81
N GLN A 313 15.14 1.01 -5.85
CA GLN A 313 13.76 1.47 -5.74
C GLN A 313 13.00 1.11 -7.03
N SER A 314 11.68 1.05 -6.96
CA SER A 314 10.82 0.74 -8.10
C SER A 314 11.06 1.67 -9.30
N GLY A 315 11.17 1.12 -10.49
CA GLY A 315 11.17 1.88 -11.73
C GLY A 315 12.52 2.14 -12.40
N SER A 316 13.65 1.64 -11.87
CA SER A 316 14.92 1.76 -12.57
C SER A 316 14.89 0.95 -13.87
N ASN A 317 15.41 1.53 -14.96
CA ASN A 317 15.46 0.94 -16.30
C ASN A 317 16.92 0.78 -16.76
N LEU A 318 17.81 0.32 -15.88
CA LEU A 318 19.21 0.05 -16.18
C LEU A 318 19.37 -1.29 -16.91
N ASN A 319 20.08 -1.27 -18.04
CA ASN A 319 20.30 -2.43 -18.88
C ASN A 319 21.68 -3.02 -18.65
N GLU A 320 21.90 -4.26 -19.13
CA GLU A 320 23.24 -4.86 -19.19
C GLU A 320 24.22 -3.94 -19.94
N GLY A 321 25.38 -3.72 -19.35
CA GLY A 321 26.40 -2.79 -19.83
C GLY A 321 26.30 -1.36 -19.28
N ASP A 322 25.19 -0.98 -18.67
CA ASP A 322 25.10 0.31 -17.97
C ASP A 322 25.95 0.32 -16.70
N SER A 323 26.31 1.52 -16.25
CA SER A 323 27.01 1.70 -14.98
C SER A 323 26.56 2.97 -14.27
N ILE A 324 26.61 2.96 -12.94
CA ILE A 324 26.31 4.10 -12.08
C ILE A 324 27.45 4.32 -11.10
N THR A 325 27.71 5.56 -10.77
CA THR A 325 28.66 5.92 -9.72
C THR A 325 27.93 6.03 -8.38
N LEU A 326 28.19 5.10 -7.44
CA LEU A 326 27.61 5.21 -6.09
C LEU A 326 28.21 6.38 -5.33
N MET A 327 29.53 6.51 -5.38
CA MET A 327 30.24 7.64 -4.78
C MET A 327 31.55 7.92 -5.50
N LYS A 328 31.97 9.18 -5.51
CA LYS A 328 33.29 9.61 -5.96
C LYS A 328 33.77 10.80 -5.14
N ASN A 329 35.09 10.92 -4.93
CA ASN A 329 35.74 12.13 -4.43
C ASN A 329 36.48 12.82 -5.58
N THR A 330 36.16 14.07 -5.86
CA THR A 330 36.74 14.83 -6.99
C THR A 330 38.10 15.45 -6.68
N ASN A 331 38.43 15.62 -5.40
CA ASN A 331 39.61 16.32 -4.96
C ASN A 331 40.59 15.49 -4.15
N GLY A 332 40.16 14.31 -3.69
CA GLY A 332 40.95 13.42 -2.84
C GLY A 332 40.78 11.94 -3.17
N GLY A 333 41.57 11.09 -2.53
CA GLY A 333 41.43 9.64 -2.61
C GLY A 333 40.30 9.11 -1.73
N MET A 334 39.93 7.84 -1.98
CA MET A 334 38.99 7.09 -1.15
C MET A 334 39.60 5.79 -0.67
N GLY A 335 39.68 5.59 0.65
CA GLY A 335 40.05 4.31 1.26
C GLY A 335 38.86 3.34 1.24
N LEU A 336 38.82 2.47 0.24
CA LEU A 336 37.76 1.46 0.04
C LEU A 336 38.38 0.07 -0.03
N ASP A 337 37.73 -0.91 0.61
CA ASP A 337 38.02 -2.32 0.43
C ASP A 337 37.03 -2.95 -0.54
N ILE A 338 37.37 -2.98 -1.83
CA ILE A 338 36.51 -3.46 -2.90
C ILE A 338 36.23 -4.96 -2.77
N ASP A 339 37.20 -5.73 -2.31
CA ASP A 339 37.04 -7.18 -2.13
C ASP A 339 36.03 -7.46 -1.00
N ALA A 340 36.15 -6.73 0.12
CA ALA A 340 35.20 -6.83 1.22
C ALA A 340 33.78 -6.40 0.77
N ILE A 341 33.66 -5.34 -0.03
CA ILE A 341 32.36 -4.87 -0.56
C ILE A 341 31.72 -5.95 -1.44
N ASN A 342 32.42 -6.52 -2.41
CA ASN A 342 31.95 -7.59 -3.25
C ASN A 342 31.58 -8.85 -2.45
N LYS A 343 32.37 -9.20 -1.46
CA LYS A 343 32.12 -10.34 -0.57
C LYS A 343 30.90 -10.14 0.31
N ALA A 344 30.63 -8.93 0.75
CA ALA A 344 29.42 -8.58 1.53
C ALA A 344 28.16 -8.55 0.68
N ASN A 345 28.28 -8.43 -0.64
CA ASN A 345 27.18 -8.33 -1.60
C ASN A 345 27.24 -9.41 -2.70
N PRO A 346 27.32 -10.72 -2.36
CA PRO A 346 27.55 -11.78 -3.35
C PRO A 346 26.44 -11.93 -4.37
N ASP A 347 25.21 -11.52 -4.00
CA ASP A 347 24.00 -11.59 -4.81
C ASP A 347 23.44 -10.19 -5.12
N ALA A 348 24.34 -9.20 -5.29
CA ALA A 348 23.93 -7.85 -5.63
C ALA A 348 23.13 -7.85 -6.95
N ARG A 349 21.97 -7.23 -6.93
CA ARG A 349 21.05 -7.18 -8.08
C ARG A 349 20.51 -5.78 -8.27
N ILE A 350 20.32 -5.42 -9.54
CA ILE A 350 19.62 -4.22 -9.97
C ILE A 350 18.33 -4.66 -10.63
N GLY A 351 17.19 -4.28 -10.06
CA GLY A 351 15.89 -4.57 -10.61
C GLY A 351 15.58 -3.69 -11.82
N TYR A 352 15.16 -4.30 -12.93
CA TYR A 352 14.54 -3.60 -14.05
C TYR A 352 13.03 -3.60 -13.85
N GLY A 353 12.54 -2.67 -13.06
CA GLY A 353 11.17 -2.67 -12.58
C GLY A 353 10.77 -4.02 -11.98
N ILE A 354 9.56 -4.49 -12.29
CA ILE A 354 9.07 -5.80 -11.87
C ILE A 354 9.39 -6.92 -12.88
N ALA A 355 10.03 -6.57 -14.02
CA ALA A 355 10.22 -7.49 -15.15
C ALA A 355 11.32 -8.53 -14.89
N TRP A 356 12.52 -8.10 -14.56
CA TRP A 356 13.68 -8.95 -14.27
C TRP A 356 14.69 -8.26 -13.37
N ASP A 357 15.70 -8.99 -12.93
CA ASP A 357 16.87 -8.46 -12.24
C ASP A 357 18.13 -8.73 -13.06
N ASN A 358 19.10 -7.82 -12.97
CA ASN A 358 20.44 -7.97 -13.49
C ASN A 358 21.41 -8.19 -12.35
N TYR A 359 22.48 -8.96 -12.57
CA TYR A 359 23.60 -9.01 -11.65
C TYR A 359 24.26 -7.64 -11.56
N ALA A 360 24.82 -7.34 -10.39
CA ALA A 360 25.56 -6.11 -10.15
C ALA A 360 26.96 -6.42 -9.62
N THR A 361 27.97 -5.71 -10.09
CA THR A 361 29.35 -5.83 -9.62
C THR A 361 29.90 -4.47 -9.25
N PHE A 362 30.63 -4.43 -8.13
CA PHE A 362 31.25 -3.19 -7.63
C PHE A 362 32.69 -3.09 -8.14
N GLU A 363 33.05 -1.94 -8.68
CA GLU A 363 34.39 -1.66 -9.17
C GLU A 363 34.90 -0.29 -8.68
N PRO A 364 36.23 -0.18 -8.43
CA PRO A 364 36.82 1.10 -8.07
C PRO A 364 36.86 2.08 -9.26
N ILE A 365 36.67 3.34 -8.99
CA ILE A 365 37.04 4.41 -9.89
C ILE A 365 38.46 4.84 -9.48
N THR A 366 39.39 4.84 -10.42
CA THR A 366 40.82 5.16 -10.13
C THR A 366 41.25 6.40 -10.94
N ASN A 367 42.12 7.20 -10.31
CA ASN A 367 42.78 8.33 -10.96
C ASN A 367 44.26 8.34 -10.50
N GLY A 368 45.21 8.29 -11.45
CA GLY A 368 46.61 8.28 -11.14
C GLY A 368 47.08 7.10 -10.24
N GLY A 369 46.37 5.96 -10.30
CA GLY A 369 46.68 4.77 -9.47
C GLY A 369 46.03 4.78 -8.08
N SER A 370 45.36 5.87 -7.69
CA SER A 370 44.60 5.97 -6.44
C SER A 370 43.12 5.72 -6.67
N THR A 371 42.47 5.01 -5.75
CA THR A 371 41.02 4.87 -5.75
C THR A 371 40.40 6.21 -5.39
N THR A 372 39.49 6.70 -6.25
CA THR A 372 38.76 7.97 -6.06
C THR A 372 37.26 7.79 -6.02
N GLY A 373 36.74 6.54 -6.17
CA GLY A 373 35.31 6.30 -6.11
C GLY A 373 34.95 4.83 -6.22
N LEU A 374 33.66 4.59 -6.19
CA LEU A 374 33.02 3.29 -6.33
C LEU A 374 31.92 3.39 -7.38
N LYS A 375 31.95 2.53 -8.38
CA LYS A 375 30.88 2.36 -9.35
C LYS A 375 30.28 0.96 -9.27
N VAL A 376 29.06 0.85 -9.77
CA VAL A 376 28.38 -0.42 -9.97
C VAL A 376 28.16 -0.59 -11.47
N ASN A 377 28.53 -1.76 -11.99
CA ASN A 377 28.22 -2.16 -13.36
C ASN A 377 27.04 -3.12 -13.36
N VAL A 378 26.16 -2.93 -14.32
CA VAL A 378 24.99 -3.77 -14.57
C VAL A 378 25.40 -4.91 -15.46
N GLY A 379 25.39 -6.11 -14.94
CA GLY A 379 25.73 -7.35 -15.66
C GLY A 379 24.52 -7.98 -16.35
N ALA A 380 24.68 -9.24 -16.73
CA ALA A 380 23.64 -10.02 -17.38
C ALA A 380 22.42 -10.22 -16.48
N ARG A 381 21.30 -10.57 -17.11
CA ARG A 381 20.07 -10.94 -16.39
C ARG A 381 20.29 -12.16 -15.52
N THR A 382 19.64 -12.20 -14.36
CA THR A 382 19.71 -13.31 -13.40
C THR A 382 18.97 -14.56 -13.89
N ALA A 383 18.02 -14.39 -14.83
CA ALA A 383 17.26 -15.47 -15.45
C ALA A 383 16.75 -15.03 -16.83
N ASP A 384 16.50 -16.00 -17.71
CA ASP A 384 15.82 -15.75 -18.98
C ASP A 384 14.33 -15.46 -18.76
N GLY A 385 13.86 -14.34 -19.35
CA GLY A 385 12.46 -13.96 -19.36
C GLY A 385 12.00 -13.15 -18.11
N LEU A 386 10.70 -13.06 -17.98
CA LEU A 386 10.07 -12.26 -16.92
C LEU A 386 10.06 -12.97 -15.57
N LYS A 387 10.19 -12.21 -14.50
CA LYS A 387 10.01 -12.71 -13.13
C LYS A 387 8.65 -13.39 -12.96
N ARG A 388 8.62 -14.46 -12.17
CA ARG A 388 7.40 -15.25 -11.92
C ARG A 388 6.25 -14.40 -11.36
N GLN A 389 6.54 -13.39 -10.56
CA GLN A 389 5.55 -12.48 -9.99
C GLN A 389 4.64 -11.81 -11.04
N THR A 390 5.18 -11.50 -12.25
CA THR A 390 4.43 -10.87 -13.33
C THR A 390 3.27 -11.72 -13.85
N GLN A 391 3.27 -13.03 -13.58
CA GLN A 391 2.14 -13.92 -13.85
C GLN A 391 0.85 -13.42 -13.20
N LEU A 392 0.93 -12.86 -11.97
CA LEU A 392 -0.25 -12.39 -11.26
C LEU A 392 -0.95 -11.18 -11.89
N LEU A 393 -0.28 -10.46 -12.81
CA LEU A 393 -0.92 -9.35 -13.54
C LEU A 393 -2.14 -9.83 -14.35
N GLY A 394 -2.13 -11.06 -14.84
CA GLY A 394 -3.28 -11.66 -15.54
C GLY A 394 -4.46 -12.05 -14.64
N SER A 395 -4.31 -12.00 -13.30
CA SER A 395 -5.33 -12.47 -12.37
C SER A 395 -6.64 -11.67 -12.43
N GLY A 396 -6.56 -10.38 -12.76
CA GLY A 396 -7.73 -9.51 -12.94
C GLY A 396 -8.63 -9.99 -14.08
N ALA A 397 -8.06 -10.33 -15.23
CA ALA A 397 -8.78 -10.85 -16.39
C ALA A 397 -9.34 -12.26 -16.12
N ALA A 398 -8.58 -13.15 -15.43
CA ALA A 398 -9.06 -14.46 -15.02
C ALA A 398 -10.27 -14.36 -14.07
N ASN A 399 -10.22 -13.44 -13.11
CA ASN A 399 -11.34 -13.15 -12.23
C ASN A 399 -12.55 -12.60 -12.99
N ALA A 400 -12.34 -11.74 -13.96
CA ALA A 400 -13.39 -11.17 -14.79
C ALA A 400 -14.12 -12.26 -15.59
N ILE A 401 -13.40 -13.18 -16.21
CA ILE A 401 -14.01 -14.32 -16.91
C ILE A 401 -14.84 -15.17 -15.94
N SER A 402 -14.29 -15.54 -14.78
CA SER A 402 -15.02 -16.30 -13.75
C SER A 402 -16.31 -15.58 -13.30
N MET A 403 -16.27 -14.26 -13.17
CA MET A 403 -17.42 -13.44 -12.79
C MET A 403 -18.49 -13.41 -13.91
N ILE A 404 -18.10 -13.32 -15.19
CA ILE A 404 -19.00 -13.37 -16.35
C ILE A 404 -19.64 -14.77 -16.46
N ASP A 405 -18.87 -15.84 -16.19
CA ASP A 405 -19.38 -17.20 -16.09
C ASP A 405 -20.47 -17.34 -15.03
N SER A 406 -20.26 -16.77 -13.84
CA SER A 406 -21.30 -16.71 -12.79
C SER A 406 -22.57 -16.02 -13.27
N GLY A 407 -22.44 -14.95 -14.08
CA GLY A 407 -23.57 -14.27 -14.72
C GLY A 407 -24.33 -15.17 -15.68
N THR A 408 -23.61 -15.94 -16.51
CA THR A 408 -24.19 -16.92 -17.41
C THR A 408 -24.91 -18.03 -16.63
N ASP A 409 -24.33 -18.53 -15.55
CA ASP A 409 -24.92 -19.57 -14.70
C ASP A 409 -26.22 -19.09 -14.02
N ARG A 410 -26.31 -17.83 -13.63
CA ARG A 410 -27.57 -17.21 -13.15
C ARG A 410 -28.67 -17.20 -14.22
N LEU A 411 -28.28 -17.00 -15.49
CA LEU A 411 -29.23 -16.94 -16.62
C LEU A 411 -29.69 -18.33 -17.09
N LEU A 412 -28.89 -19.39 -16.98
CA LEU A 412 -29.25 -20.72 -17.46
C LEU A 412 -30.58 -21.26 -16.93
N ASN A 413 -31.04 -20.79 -15.78
CA ASN A 413 -32.31 -21.17 -15.16
C ASN A 413 -33.30 -20.00 -15.07
N TRP A 414 -33.23 -19.02 -16.01
CA TRP A 414 -34.11 -17.84 -16.02
C TRP A 414 -35.59 -18.18 -16.16
N LEU A 415 -35.89 -19.28 -16.86
CA LEU A 415 -37.22 -19.88 -16.97
C LEU A 415 -37.16 -21.30 -16.48
N PRO A 416 -37.87 -21.71 -15.41
CA PRO A 416 -38.04 -23.10 -15.08
C PRO A 416 -38.81 -23.79 -16.21
N PRO A 417 -38.30 -24.91 -16.67
CA PRO A 417 -38.98 -25.70 -17.69
C PRO A 417 -40.39 -26.16 -17.28
N GLU A 418 -40.61 -26.30 -15.97
CA GLU A 418 -41.80 -26.89 -15.37
C GLU A 418 -43.11 -26.19 -15.65
N GLU A 419 -43.09 -24.89 -15.90
CA GLU A 419 -44.32 -24.14 -16.10
C GLU A 419 -44.90 -24.27 -17.48
N ILE A 420 -44.08 -24.67 -18.44
CA ILE A 420 -44.45 -24.73 -19.86
C ILE A 420 -45.34 -25.96 -20.16
N GLU A 421 -45.15 -27.08 -19.44
CA GLU A 421 -45.84 -28.33 -19.77
C GLU A 421 -47.10 -28.63 -18.96
N THR A 422 -47.18 -28.22 -17.70
CA THR A 422 -48.21 -28.73 -16.78
C THR A 422 -49.51 -27.91 -16.80
N ARG A 423 -49.51 -26.70 -17.37
CA ARG A 423 -50.68 -25.76 -17.28
C ARG A 423 -51.14 -25.15 -18.59
N GLY A 424 -50.62 -25.62 -19.73
CA GLY A 424 -50.99 -25.09 -21.02
C GLY A 424 -50.64 -23.59 -21.12
N ILE A 425 -49.33 -23.27 -21.33
CA ILE A 425 -48.90 -21.89 -21.46
C ILE A 425 -49.77 -21.18 -22.46
N LYS A 426 -50.37 -20.12 -22.00
CA LYS A 426 -51.10 -19.16 -22.85
C LYS A 426 -50.07 -18.22 -23.47
N GLU A 427 -50.23 -17.95 -24.76
CA GLU A 427 -49.52 -16.93 -25.44
C GLU A 427 -49.60 -15.60 -24.65
N THR A 428 -48.43 -14.99 -24.33
CA THR A 428 -48.45 -13.75 -23.56
C THR A 428 -48.69 -12.55 -24.49
N THR A 429 -49.68 -11.73 -24.19
CA THR A 429 -49.91 -10.47 -24.91
C THR A 429 -49.01 -9.35 -24.45
N LYS A 430 -48.38 -9.48 -23.27
CA LYS A 430 -47.50 -8.49 -22.62
C LYS A 430 -46.15 -9.15 -22.28
N PHE A 431 -45.12 -8.31 -22.11
CA PHE A 431 -43.83 -8.74 -21.54
C PHE A 431 -43.99 -8.92 -20.04
N GLU A 432 -43.49 -10.08 -19.56
CA GLU A 432 -43.45 -10.39 -18.14
C GLU A 432 -41.99 -10.26 -17.64
N TRP A 433 -41.80 -9.67 -16.48
CA TRP A 433 -40.48 -9.42 -15.95
C TRP A 433 -39.93 -10.63 -15.14
N PHE A 434 -38.62 -10.77 -15.12
CA PHE A 434 -37.91 -11.67 -14.24
C PHE A 434 -36.63 -10.99 -13.73
N MET A 435 -36.17 -11.41 -12.55
CA MET A 435 -34.96 -10.94 -11.94
C MET A 435 -34.26 -12.11 -11.27
N GLY A 436 -32.93 -12.17 -11.39
CA GLY A 436 -32.07 -13.11 -10.68
C GLY A 436 -30.99 -12.37 -9.93
N ALA A 437 -30.61 -12.88 -8.77
CA ALA A 437 -29.46 -12.46 -8.00
C ALA A 437 -28.69 -13.65 -7.51
N GLY A 438 -27.40 -13.51 -7.27
CA GLY A 438 -26.59 -14.59 -6.71
C GLY A 438 -25.26 -14.12 -6.19
N ALA A 439 -24.69 -14.92 -5.32
CA ALA A 439 -23.34 -14.78 -4.80
C ALA A 439 -22.62 -16.13 -4.92
N GLU A 440 -21.34 -16.06 -5.20
CA GLU A 440 -20.49 -17.22 -5.41
C GLU A 440 -19.13 -17.01 -4.74
N PHE A 441 -18.60 -18.06 -4.15
CA PHE A 441 -17.32 -18.08 -3.46
C PHE A 441 -16.50 -19.23 -4.02
N LEU A 442 -15.44 -18.88 -4.76
CA LEU A 442 -14.63 -19.87 -5.48
C LEU A 442 -13.17 -19.81 -5.10
N ASN A 443 -12.55 -20.98 -5.12
CA ASN A 443 -11.11 -21.17 -5.18
C ASN A 443 -10.80 -21.88 -6.49
N ILE A 444 -10.00 -21.25 -7.33
CA ILE A 444 -9.68 -21.73 -8.68
C ILE A 444 -8.17 -21.96 -8.75
N ASP A 445 -7.78 -23.14 -9.22
CA ASP A 445 -6.40 -23.40 -9.61
C ASP A 445 -6.21 -22.80 -11.00
N THR A 446 -5.37 -21.77 -11.08
CA THR A 446 -5.14 -21.03 -12.33
C THR A 446 -3.89 -21.49 -13.10
N GLY A 447 -3.34 -22.64 -12.69
CA GLY A 447 -2.18 -23.26 -13.34
C GLY A 447 -0.85 -22.59 -12.96
N ASN A 448 0.25 -23.26 -13.34
CA ASN A 448 1.61 -22.78 -13.10
C ASN A 448 1.92 -22.36 -11.65
N GLY A 449 1.28 -23.06 -10.65
CA GLY A 449 1.45 -22.77 -9.24
C GLY A 449 0.78 -21.49 -8.78
N SER A 450 -0.22 -20.99 -9.50
CA SER A 450 -1.04 -19.86 -9.10
C SER A 450 -2.45 -20.29 -8.68
N LYS A 451 -3.03 -19.53 -7.74
CA LYS A 451 -4.38 -19.75 -7.23
C LYS A 451 -5.14 -18.43 -7.18
N LEU A 452 -6.41 -18.49 -7.52
CA LEU A 452 -7.35 -17.38 -7.48
C LEU A 452 -8.47 -17.72 -6.50
N LYS A 453 -8.72 -16.81 -5.55
CA LYS A 453 -9.90 -16.86 -4.66
C LYS A 453 -10.76 -15.65 -4.97
N ASN A 454 -12.01 -15.89 -5.31
CA ASN A 454 -12.94 -14.80 -5.59
C ASN A 454 -14.26 -14.90 -4.82
N LYS A 455 -14.91 -13.75 -4.74
CA LYS A 455 -16.24 -13.54 -4.17
C LYS A 455 -17.03 -12.77 -5.20
N ASN A 456 -17.80 -13.50 -6.00
CA ASN A 456 -18.62 -12.93 -7.06
C ASN A 456 -20.02 -12.63 -6.54
N GLY A 457 -20.60 -11.53 -6.97
CA GLY A 457 -22.01 -11.22 -6.76
C GLY A 457 -22.58 -10.57 -8.00
N GLY A 458 -23.88 -10.69 -8.20
CA GLY A 458 -24.48 -10.02 -9.36
C GLY A 458 -25.99 -10.22 -9.46
N THR A 459 -26.55 -9.48 -10.40
CA THR A 459 -27.99 -9.47 -10.69
C THR A 459 -28.22 -9.45 -12.19
N ASN A 460 -29.25 -10.14 -12.63
CA ASN A 460 -29.80 -9.99 -13.98
C ASN A 460 -31.27 -9.59 -13.93
N VAL A 461 -31.69 -8.80 -14.90
CA VAL A 461 -33.07 -8.35 -15.05
C VAL A 461 -33.44 -8.47 -16.52
N GLY A 462 -34.62 -8.96 -16.78
CA GLY A 462 -35.16 -9.06 -18.14
C GLY A 462 -36.67 -9.01 -18.18
N THR A 463 -37.16 -8.88 -19.39
CA THR A 463 -38.59 -8.99 -19.68
C THR A 463 -38.79 -9.98 -20.81
N ALA A 464 -39.63 -10.98 -20.61
CA ALA A 464 -39.85 -12.06 -21.57
C ALA A 464 -41.21 -12.04 -22.20
N ARG A 465 -41.29 -12.52 -23.43
CA ARG A 465 -42.53 -12.74 -24.14
C ARG A 465 -42.57 -14.15 -24.74
N ALA A 466 -43.69 -14.86 -24.52
CA ALA A 466 -43.92 -16.19 -25.02
C ALA A 466 -44.89 -16.14 -26.22
N LEU A 467 -44.50 -16.79 -27.31
CA LEU A 467 -45.25 -16.90 -28.56
C LEU A 467 -45.45 -18.38 -28.89
N LYS A 468 -46.72 -18.78 -29.10
CA LYS A 468 -47.03 -20.17 -29.52
C LYS A 468 -46.75 -20.34 -31.02
N ASN A 469 -46.15 -21.46 -31.37
CA ASN A 469 -45.89 -21.87 -32.75
C ASN A 469 -46.29 -23.33 -32.97
N ARG A 470 -46.19 -23.82 -34.21
CA ARG A 470 -46.55 -25.21 -34.56
C ARG A 470 -45.75 -26.28 -33.84
N HIS A 471 -44.54 -25.97 -33.37
CA HIS A 471 -43.63 -26.89 -32.68
C HIS A 471 -43.76 -26.85 -31.16
N GLY A 472 -44.37 -25.78 -30.62
CA GLY A 472 -44.49 -25.58 -29.17
C GLY A 472 -44.49 -24.08 -28.81
N MET A 473 -43.54 -23.66 -27.99
CA MET A 473 -43.47 -22.29 -27.47
C MET A 473 -42.11 -21.65 -27.75
N PHE A 474 -42.09 -20.49 -28.32
CA PHE A 474 -40.91 -19.64 -28.49
C PHE A 474 -40.93 -18.52 -27.48
N ILE A 475 -39.89 -18.37 -26.67
CA ILE A 475 -39.77 -17.34 -25.63
C ILE A 475 -38.52 -16.55 -25.90
N PHE A 476 -38.60 -15.23 -25.85
CA PHE A 476 -37.45 -14.33 -25.97
C PHE A 476 -37.50 -13.23 -24.93
N ALA A 477 -36.32 -12.75 -24.52
CA ALA A 477 -36.17 -11.71 -23.52
C ALA A 477 -34.98 -10.81 -23.81
N PRO A 478 -35.15 -9.49 -23.91
CA PRO A 478 -34.07 -8.55 -23.64
C PRO A 478 -33.67 -8.64 -22.17
N ILE A 479 -32.35 -8.62 -21.93
CA ILE A 479 -31.75 -8.82 -20.61
C ILE A 479 -30.62 -7.84 -20.36
N THR A 480 -30.46 -7.48 -19.10
CA THR A 480 -29.27 -6.82 -18.58
C THR A 480 -28.66 -7.69 -17.47
N ASP A 481 -27.36 -7.67 -17.36
CA ASP A 481 -26.64 -8.44 -16.34
C ASP A 481 -25.51 -7.57 -15.78
N TYR A 482 -25.45 -7.50 -14.47
CA TYR A 482 -24.42 -6.80 -13.69
C TYR A 482 -23.73 -7.79 -12.76
N GLY A 483 -22.42 -7.71 -12.70
CA GLY A 483 -21.61 -8.47 -11.75
C GLY A 483 -20.52 -7.62 -11.11
N ALA A 484 -20.21 -7.95 -9.88
CA ALA A 484 -19.10 -7.40 -9.12
C ALA A 484 -18.36 -8.54 -8.39
N SER A 485 -17.04 -8.42 -8.30
CA SER A 485 -16.18 -9.42 -7.68
C SER A 485 -15.04 -8.75 -6.93
N ALA A 486 -14.71 -9.28 -5.76
CA ALA A 486 -13.44 -9.05 -5.08
C ALA A 486 -12.62 -10.34 -5.15
N TYR A 487 -11.32 -10.22 -5.43
CA TYR A 487 -10.46 -11.40 -5.57
C TYR A 487 -9.10 -11.22 -4.92
N THR A 488 -8.47 -12.35 -4.60
CA THR A 488 -7.06 -12.45 -4.22
C THR A 488 -6.40 -13.54 -5.06
N SER A 489 -5.18 -13.29 -5.49
CA SER A 489 -4.35 -14.25 -6.21
C SER A 489 -3.04 -14.48 -5.48
N SER A 490 -2.47 -15.66 -5.60
CA SER A 490 -1.23 -16.03 -4.94
C SER A 490 -0.43 -17.02 -5.74
N LEU A 491 0.90 -16.95 -5.64
CA LEU A 491 1.85 -17.95 -6.11
C LEU A 491 2.32 -18.84 -4.97
N GLU A 492 2.92 -19.97 -5.29
CA GLU A 492 3.51 -20.91 -4.32
C GLU A 492 4.69 -20.30 -3.55
N ASP A 493 5.43 -19.34 -4.15
CA ASP A 493 6.54 -18.63 -3.52
C ASP A 493 6.10 -17.58 -2.47
N GLY A 494 4.79 -17.43 -2.27
CA GLY A 494 4.22 -16.49 -1.31
C GLY A 494 3.87 -15.12 -1.90
N THR A 495 4.22 -14.83 -3.16
CA THR A 495 3.79 -13.61 -3.86
C THR A 495 2.26 -13.55 -3.92
N LYS A 496 1.69 -12.40 -3.62
CA LYS A 496 0.23 -12.19 -3.55
C LYS A 496 -0.16 -10.89 -4.22
N GLY A 497 -1.37 -10.88 -4.74
CA GLY A 497 -2.04 -9.68 -5.23
C GLY A 497 -3.54 -9.87 -5.18
N GLY A 498 -4.30 -8.87 -5.58
CA GLY A 498 -5.75 -8.95 -5.60
C GLY A 498 -6.36 -7.70 -6.17
N GLY A 499 -7.67 -7.59 -6.13
CA GLY A 499 -8.37 -6.44 -6.66
C GLY A 499 -9.86 -6.65 -6.73
N ASN A 500 -10.49 -5.81 -7.53
CA ASN A 500 -11.93 -5.84 -7.78
C ASN A 500 -12.20 -5.83 -9.28
N SER A 501 -13.29 -6.49 -9.67
CA SER A 501 -13.81 -6.42 -11.03
C SER A 501 -15.30 -6.15 -10.99
N GLN A 502 -15.81 -5.45 -12.01
CA GLN A 502 -17.24 -5.25 -12.20
C GLN A 502 -17.56 -5.19 -13.70
N TYR A 503 -18.70 -5.73 -14.10
CA TYR A 503 -19.17 -5.63 -15.48
C TYR A 503 -20.65 -5.23 -15.53
N PHE A 504 -21.00 -4.63 -16.64
CA PHE A 504 -22.39 -4.44 -17.07
C PHE A 504 -22.51 -4.88 -18.52
N THR A 505 -23.46 -5.78 -18.79
CA THR A 505 -23.76 -6.27 -20.14
C THR A 505 -25.25 -6.20 -20.41
N ALA A 506 -25.61 -5.98 -21.67
CA ALA A 506 -26.98 -6.04 -22.17
C ALA A 506 -27.06 -6.93 -23.40
N GLY A 507 -28.19 -7.55 -23.65
CA GLY A 507 -28.38 -8.43 -24.77
C GLY A 507 -29.72 -9.12 -24.82
N LEU A 508 -29.75 -10.29 -25.45
CA LEU A 508 -30.95 -11.08 -25.71
C LEU A 508 -30.75 -12.53 -25.30
N ILE A 509 -31.81 -13.16 -24.85
CA ILE A 509 -31.91 -14.60 -24.65
C ILE A 509 -33.20 -15.11 -25.30
N ALA A 510 -33.12 -16.26 -25.96
CA ALA A 510 -34.28 -16.89 -26.59
C ALA A 510 -34.27 -18.40 -26.33
N ARG A 511 -35.45 -18.96 -26.15
CA ARG A 511 -35.65 -20.43 -25.99
C ARG A 511 -36.82 -20.90 -26.84
N GLN A 512 -36.60 -21.95 -27.62
CA GLN A 512 -37.65 -22.74 -28.25
C GLN A 512 -37.92 -23.97 -27.40
N TRP A 513 -39.15 -24.14 -27.00
CA TRP A 513 -39.64 -25.31 -26.31
C TRP A 513 -40.53 -26.12 -27.22
N ASN A 514 -40.23 -27.41 -27.44
CA ASN A 514 -40.98 -28.26 -28.35
C ASN A 514 -41.96 -29.19 -27.57
N ASN A 515 -43.08 -29.56 -28.21
CA ASN A 515 -44.13 -30.43 -27.66
C ASN A 515 -43.61 -31.84 -27.28
N ASN A 516 -42.46 -32.27 -27.77
CA ASN A 516 -41.82 -33.54 -27.44
C ASN A 516 -40.85 -33.47 -26.26
N GLY A 517 -40.83 -32.35 -25.53
CA GLY A 517 -39.95 -32.14 -24.38
C GLY A 517 -38.54 -31.67 -24.71
N MET A 518 -38.16 -31.60 -25.99
CA MET A 518 -36.86 -31.01 -26.38
C MET A 518 -36.94 -29.51 -26.32
N TYR A 519 -35.84 -28.87 -25.92
CA TYR A 519 -35.70 -27.41 -25.96
C TYR A 519 -34.32 -26.97 -26.42
N TYR A 520 -34.27 -25.77 -26.97
CA TYR A 520 -33.04 -25.12 -27.42
C TYR A 520 -33.04 -23.67 -26.90
N GLU A 521 -31.88 -23.22 -26.40
CA GLU A 521 -31.71 -21.86 -25.90
C GLU A 521 -30.44 -21.25 -26.45
N ALA A 522 -30.47 -19.96 -26.73
CA ALA A 522 -29.31 -19.19 -27.07
C ALA A 522 -29.36 -17.80 -26.43
N SER A 523 -28.23 -17.29 -26.05
CA SER A 523 -28.09 -15.90 -25.57
C SER A 523 -26.85 -15.22 -26.14
N PHE A 524 -26.92 -13.89 -26.24
CA PHE A 524 -25.78 -13.04 -26.52
C PHE A 524 -25.91 -11.75 -25.71
N ARG A 525 -24.83 -11.33 -25.07
CA ARG A 525 -24.73 -10.08 -24.30
C ARG A 525 -23.37 -9.44 -24.58
N ALA A 526 -23.33 -8.11 -24.61
CA ALA A 526 -22.11 -7.33 -24.76
C ALA A 526 -22.13 -6.14 -23.80
N GLY A 527 -20.97 -5.65 -23.43
CA GLY A 527 -20.86 -4.53 -22.50
C GLY A 527 -19.43 -4.18 -22.12
N GLN A 528 -19.29 -3.62 -20.93
CA GLN A 528 -18.04 -3.12 -20.40
C GLN A 528 -17.66 -3.84 -19.10
N LEU A 529 -16.37 -4.06 -18.96
CA LEU A 529 -15.72 -4.65 -17.80
C LEU A 529 -14.71 -3.63 -17.25
N LYS A 530 -14.73 -3.41 -15.96
CA LYS A 530 -13.68 -2.71 -15.23
C LYS A 530 -12.97 -3.69 -14.31
N THR A 531 -11.64 -3.71 -14.35
CA THR A 531 -10.82 -4.54 -13.45
C THR A 531 -9.71 -3.72 -12.82
N SER A 532 -9.32 -4.07 -11.61
CA SER A 532 -8.16 -3.51 -10.91
C SER A 532 -7.31 -4.61 -10.32
N PHE A 533 -6.02 -4.34 -10.20
CA PHE A 533 -5.06 -5.20 -9.50
C PHE A 533 -4.21 -4.35 -8.57
N ILE A 534 -3.87 -4.87 -7.40
CA ILE A 534 -3.01 -4.25 -6.41
C ILE A 534 -2.17 -5.32 -5.71
N SER A 535 -0.93 -5.00 -5.42
CA SER A 535 -0.04 -5.84 -4.62
C SER A 535 1.00 -4.99 -3.90
N ASP A 536 1.27 -5.34 -2.64
CA ASP A 536 2.40 -4.83 -1.83
C ASP A 536 3.55 -5.84 -1.75
N ASN A 537 3.52 -6.88 -2.59
CA ASN A 537 4.35 -8.06 -2.43
C ASN A 537 5.06 -8.45 -3.75
N PHE A 538 5.24 -7.47 -4.64
CA PHE A 538 6.12 -7.58 -5.80
C PHE A 538 7.51 -7.06 -5.43
N TYR A 539 8.55 -7.54 -6.10
CA TYR A 539 9.93 -7.18 -5.84
C TYR A 539 10.57 -6.52 -7.06
N VAL A 540 11.26 -5.40 -6.81
CA VAL A 540 12.21 -4.77 -7.72
C VAL A 540 13.60 -4.96 -7.11
N GLY A 541 14.48 -5.71 -7.76
CA GLY A 541 15.65 -6.21 -7.05
C GLY A 541 15.24 -7.07 -5.86
N ASN A 542 15.72 -6.70 -4.68
CA ASN A 542 15.39 -7.35 -3.40
C ASN A 542 14.35 -6.58 -2.57
N GLU A 543 13.83 -5.44 -3.07
CA GLU A 543 12.94 -4.57 -2.32
C GLU A 543 11.47 -4.85 -2.66
N PRO A 544 10.61 -5.03 -1.64
CA PRO A 544 9.17 -5.15 -1.84
C PRO A 544 8.60 -3.84 -2.36
N THR A 545 7.75 -3.92 -3.35
CA THR A 545 7.23 -2.75 -4.07
C THR A 545 5.72 -2.81 -4.19
N HIS A 546 5.07 -1.69 -3.86
CA HIS A 546 3.65 -1.51 -4.12
C HIS A 546 3.41 -1.27 -5.61
N ILE A 547 2.55 -2.07 -6.23
CA ILE A 547 2.12 -1.89 -7.61
C ILE A 547 0.60 -1.95 -7.73
N SER A 548 0.07 -1.24 -8.71
CA SER A 548 -1.35 -1.32 -9.05
C SER A 548 -1.58 -0.95 -10.51
N TYR A 549 -2.69 -1.46 -11.07
CA TYR A 549 -3.27 -0.96 -12.31
C TYR A 549 -4.79 -1.04 -12.25
N THR A 550 -5.46 -0.26 -13.09
CA THR A 550 -6.91 -0.31 -13.28
C THR A 550 -7.21 -0.06 -14.75
N ASP A 551 -8.10 -0.87 -15.32
CA ASP A 551 -8.47 -0.71 -16.71
C ASP A 551 -9.94 -1.01 -16.97
N ASN A 552 -10.44 -0.51 -18.11
CA ASN A 552 -11.78 -0.72 -18.62
C ASN A 552 -11.69 -1.32 -20.03
N THR A 553 -12.35 -2.45 -20.23
CA THR A 553 -12.29 -3.15 -21.50
C THR A 553 -13.66 -3.65 -21.96
N PRO A 554 -13.94 -3.72 -23.26
CA PRO A 554 -15.14 -4.36 -23.75
C PRO A 554 -15.15 -5.87 -23.45
N CYS A 555 -16.34 -6.40 -23.21
CA CYS A 555 -16.55 -7.84 -23.09
C CYS A 555 -17.83 -8.28 -23.78
N TYR A 556 -17.85 -9.51 -24.26
CA TYR A 556 -19.08 -10.14 -24.73
C TYR A 556 -19.14 -11.59 -24.26
N THR A 557 -20.37 -12.09 -24.15
CA THR A 557 -20.65 -13.44 -23.68
C THR A 557 -21.88 -13.99 -24.39
N GLY A 558 -21.85 -15.28 -24.67
CA GLY A 558 -22.97 -15.98 -25.22
C GLY A 558 -22.99 -17.45 -24.77
N HIS A 559 -24.17 -18.04 -24.82
CA HIS A 559 -24.29 -19.47 -24.67
C HIS A 559 -25.34 -20.07 -25.60
N VAL A 560 -25.16 -21.37 -25.86
CA VAL A 560 -26.20 -22.23 -26.45
C VAL A 560 -26.45 -23.40 -25.53
N ARG A 561 -27.72 -23.77 -25.39
CA ARG A 561 -28.13 -24.92 -24.57
C ARG A 561 -29.12 -25.75 -25.37
N ALA A 562 -28.99 -27.07 -25.27
CA ALA A 562 -29.98 -28.01 -25.74
C ALA A 562 -30.31 -28.98 -24.60
N GLY A 563 -31.56 -29.37 -24.50
CA GLY A 563 -31.97 -30.31 -23.45
C GLY A 563 -33.21 -31.06 -23.84
N TRP A 564 -33.44 -32.11 -23.09
CA TRP A 564 -34.62 -32.93 -23.16
C TRP A 564 -35.17 -33.15 -21.76
N ARG A 565 -36.46 -32.96 -21.65
CA ARG A 565 -37.20 -33.06 -20.43
C ARG A 565 -38.33 -34.06 -20.56
N ALA A 566 -38.47 -34.95 -19.56
CA ALA A 566 -39.52 -35.94 -19.51
C ALA A 566 -40.08 -36.08 -18.09
N ASN A 567 -41.36 -36.35 -18.02
CA ASN A 567 -42.00 -36.82 -16.79
C ASN A 567 -41.65 -38.30 -16.60
N VAL A 568 -40.77 -38.59 -15.61
CA VAL A 568 -40.39 -39.98 -15.26
C VAL A 568 -41.38 -40.60 -14.29
N SER A 569 -42.22 -39.80 -13.65
CA SER A 569 -43.41 -40.19 -12.89
C SER A 569 -44.37 -38.98 -12.77
N PRO A 570 -45.60 -39.18 -12.26
CA PRO A 570 -46.53 -38.03 -12.09
C PRO A 570 -46.03 -36.87 -11.27
N GLN A 571 -45.05 -37.11 -10.42
CA GLN A 571 -44.45 -36.08 -9.52
C GLN A 571 -42.99 -35.78 -9.79
N ASN A 572 -42.34 -36.51 -10.70
CA ASN A 572 -40.90 -36.36 -10.92
C ASN A 572 -40.62 -36.05 -12.39
N ILE A 573 -39.81 -35.07 -12.62
CA ILE A 573 -39.43 -34.59 -13.92
C ILE A 573 -37.91 -34.65 -14.04
N MET A 574 -37.41 -35.26 -15.10
CA MET A 574 -36.00 -35.34 -15.44
C MET A 574 -35.68 -34.33 -16.56
N ASP A 575 -34.64 -33.53 -16.38
CA ASP A 575 -34.08 -32.63 -17.40
C ASP A 575 -32.62 -33.06 -17.64
N ILE A 576 -32.27 -33.42 -18.87
CA ILE A 576 -30.90 -33.71 -19.30
C ILE A 576 -30.52 -32.65 -20.30
N TYR A 577 -29.38 -32.00 -20.08
CA TYR A 577 -28.97 -30.83 -20.87
C TYR A 577 -27.49 -30.74 -21.15
N GLY A 578 -27.16 -30.15 -22.29
CA GLY A 578 -25.81 -29.69 -22.64
C GLY A 578 -25.80 -28.18 -22.85
N VAL A 579 -24.75 -27.54 -22.35
CA VAL A 579 -24.52 -26.09 -22.52
C VAL A 579 -23.12 -25.86 -23.05
N TYR A 580 -23.01 -25.03 -24.05
CA TYR A 580 -21.74 -24.45 -24.47
C TYR A 580 -21.81 -22.93 -24.23
N SER A 581 -20.81 -22.38 -23.56
CA SER A 581 -20.69 -20.93 -23.34
C SER A 581 -19.34 -20.42 -23.87
N HIS A 582 -19.38 -19.20 -24.39
CA HIS A 582 -18.20 -18.49 -24.89
C HIS A 582 -18.22 -17.07 -24.28
N ASN A 583 -17.14 -16.71 -23.58
CA ASN A 583 -16.93 -15.37 -23.04
C ASN A 583 -15.63 -14.83 -23.64
N HIS A 584 -15.66 -13.57 -24.05
CA HIS A 584 -14.50 -12.83 -24.54
C HIS A 584 -14.26 -11.62 -23.66
N VAL A 585 -13.02 -11.44 -23.24
CA VAL A 585 -12.51 -10.22 -22.59
C VAL A 585 -11.40 -9.68 -23.49
N SER A 586 -11.52 -8.45 -23.93
CA SER A 586 -10.51 -7.82 -24.78
C SER A 586 -9.22 -7.58 -24.03
N GLY A 587 -8.10 -7.55 -24.76
CA GLY A 587 -6.78 -7.24 -24.20
C GLY A 587 -6.69 -5.82 -23.66
N ILE A 588 -5.73 -5.61 -22.79
CA ILE A 588 -5.48 -4.33 -22.12
C ILE A 588 -4.00 -4.01 -22.05
N ASP A 589 -3.66 -2.74 -22.02
CA ASP A 589 -2.34 -2.23 -21.72
C ASP A 589 -2.28 -1.80 -20.25
N ALA A 590 -1.83 -2.73 -19.39
CA ALA A 590 -1.74 -2.50 -17.95
C ALA A 590 -0.55 -1.59 -17.63
N GLU A 591 -0.83 -0.32 -17.37
CA GLU A 591 0.16 0.65 -16.88
C GLU A 591 0.41 0.40 -15.39
N ILE A 592 1.58 -0.14 -15.07
CA ILE A 592 1.93 -0.51 -13.70
C ILE A 592 2.43 0.72 -12.93
N SER A 593 1.69 1.13 -11.92
CA SER A 593 2.09 2.22 -11.04
C SER A 593 3.47 1.99 -10.42
N LYS A 594 4.22 3.07 -10.16
CA LYS A 594 5.51 3.07 -9.47
C LYS A 594 6.71 2.50 -10.25
N VAL A 595 6.52 1.73 -11.32
CA VAL A 595 7.64 1.10 -12.06
C VAL A 595 7.78 1.61 -13.49
N ASN A 596 6.88 2.47 -13.94
CA ASN A 596 6.86 3.04 -15.31
C ASN A 596 6.97 1.97 -16.40
N GLN A 597 6.23 0.87 -16.24
CA GLN A 597 6.20 -0.27 -17.17
C GLN A 597 4.75 -0.53 -17.58
N THR A 598 4.54 -0.75 -18.87
CA THR A 598 3.24 -1.12 -19.44
C THR A 598 3.30 -2.55 -19.93
N TYR A 599 2.46 -3.43 -19.38
CA TYR A 599 2.33 -4.82 -19.79
C TYR A 599 1.10 -4.96 -20.67
N HIS A 600 1.29 -5.45 -21.88
CA HIS A 600 0.17 -5.84 -22.72
C HIS A 600 -0.37 -7.18 -22.23
N LEU A 601 -1.60 -7.22 -21.73
CA LEU A 601 -2.33 -8.46 -21.42
C LEU A 601 -3.21 -8.79 -22.60
N ASP A 602 -2.98 -9.97 -23.22
CA ASP A 602 -3.72 -10.42 -24.39
C ASP A 602 -5.21 -10.58 -24.12
N SER A 603 -6.01 -10.50 -25.17
CA SER A 603 -7.43 -10.88 -25.09
C SER A 603 -7.57 -12.34 -24.71
N SER A 604 -8.61 -12.67 -23.96
CA SER A 604 -8.86 -14.04 -23.52
C SER A 604 -10.25 -14.51 -23.86
N ASP A 605 -10.30 -15.73 -24.39
CA ASP A 605 -11.52 -16.46 -24.74
C ASP A 605 -11.73 -17.63 -23.79
N SER A 606 -12.78 -17.60 -22.97
CA SER A 606 -13.28 -18.75 -22.24
C SER A 606 -14.27 -19.53 -23.09
N LYS A 607 -14.09 -20.83 -23.18
CA LYS A 607 -14.93 -21.76 -23.95
C LYS A 607 -15.28 -22.94 -23.05
N ARG A 608 -16.48 -22.95 -22.53
CA ARG A 608 -16.92 -23.92 -21.52
C ARG A 608 -18.03 -24.81 -22.04
N PHE A 609 -17.87 -26.12 -21.86
CA PHE A 609 -18.92 -27.09 -22.11
C PHE A 609 -19.37 -27.72 -20.80
N ARG A 610 -20.68 -27.83 -20.62
CA ARG A 610 -21.31 -28.48 -19.45
C ARG A 610 -22.32 -29.50 -19.91
N LEU A 611 -22.29 -30.70 -19.32
CA LEU A 611 -23.31 -31.71 -19.46
C LEU A 611 -23.91 -32.00 -18.07
N GLY A 612 -25.24 -31.94 -17.96
CA GLY A 612 -25.90 -32.07 -16.68
C GLY A 612 -27.22 -32.78 -16.73
N ALA A 613 -27.66 -33.25 -15.57
CA ALA A 613 -28.97 -33.85 -15.34
C ALA A 613 -29.56 -33.25 -14.06
N ARG A 614 -30.85 -32.93 -14.10
CA ARG A 614 -31.62 -32.40 -12.97
C ARG A 614 -32.89 -33.22 -12.78
N LEU A 615 -33.16 -33.62 -11.56
CA LEU A 615 -34.42 -34.23 -11.13
C LEU A 615 -35.22 -33.22 -10.32
N THR A 616 -36.41 -32.91 -10.77
CA THR A 616 -37.36 -32.04 -10.05
C THR A 616 -38.48 -32.87 -9.50
N ARG A 617 -38.80 -32.73 -8.21
CA ARG A 617 -39.93 -33.34 -7.54
C ARG A 617 -40.97 -32.32 -7.19
N GLU A 618 -42.18 -32.52 -7.67
CA GLU A 618 -43.37 -31.74 -7.36
C GLU A 618 -44.00 -32.24 -6.06
N ILE A 619 -43.99 -31.40 -5.03
CA ILE A 619 -44.62 -31.69 -3.73
C ILE A 619 -46.08 -31.22 -3.75
N SER A 620 -46.31 -30.07 -4.37
CA SER A 620 -47.62 -29.51 -4.61
C SER A 620 -47.58 -28.57 -5.82
N GLU A 621 -48.72 -28.07 -6.26
CA GLU A 621 -48.84 -27.13 -7.39
C GLU A 621 -47.99 -25.86 -7.26
N TYR A 622 -47.57 -25.55 -6.03
CA TYR A 622 -46.83 -24.33 -5.68
C TYR A 622 -45.51 -24.57 -4.96
N ASN A 623 -45.10 -25.84 -4.82
CA ASN A 623 -43.90 -26.21 -4.07
C ASN A 623 -43.15 -27.36 -4.74
N ARG A 624 -41.94 -27.12 -5.20
CA ARG A 624 -41.06 -28.06 -5.91
C ARG A 624 -39.65 -28.01 -5.37
N PHE A 625 -39.05 -29.22 -5.26
CA PHE A 625 -37.61 -29.34 -4.98
C PHE A 625 -36.92 -29.94 -6.18
N TYR A 626 -35.65 -29.50 -6.40
CA TYR A 626 -34.83 -30.16 -7.41
C TYR A 626 -33.40 -30.40 -6.91
N SER A 627 -32.78 -31.42 -7.48
CA SER A 627 -31.37 -31.71 -7.33
C SER A 627 -30.78 -32.04 -8.69
N GLY A 628 -29.52 -31.66 -8.88
CA GLY A 628 -28.83 -31.89 -10.15
C GLY A 628 -27.35 -32.15 -9.97
N LEU A 629 -26.80 -32.80 -10.98
CA LEU A 629 -25.40 -33.10 -11.15
C LEU A 629 -24.97 -32.61 -12.53
N ALA A 630 -23.78 -32.05 -12.64
CA ALA A 630 -23.20 -31.73 -13.91
C ALA A 630 -21.68 -31.88 -13.90
N TYR A 631 -21.15 -32.17 -15.07
CA TYR A 631 -19.73 -32.11 -15.38
C TYR A 631 -19.49 -30.95 -16.36
N GLN A 632 -18.45 -30.19 -16.11
CA GLN A 632 -18.03 -29.13 -17.05
C GLN A 632 -16.54 -29.18 -17.32
N TYR A 633 -16.16 -28.71 -18.50
CA TYR A 633 -14.78 -28.55 -18.92
C TYR A 633 -14.59 -27.17 -19.56
N GLU A 634 -13.58 -26.45 -19.05
CA GLU A 634 -13.12 -25.19 -19.63
C GLU A 634 -11.94 -25.47 -20.58
N PHE A 635 -12.08 -25.10 -21.85
CA PHE A 635 -11.08 -25.33 -22.90
C PHE A 635 -10.12 -24.16 -23.08
N GLY A 636 -10.51 -22.95 -22.61
CA GLY A 636 -9.79 -21.68 -22.79
C GLY A 636 -9.62 -20.94 -21.48
N GLY A 637 -9.81 -19.61 -21.53
CA GLY A 637 -9.68 -18.72 -20.37
C GLY A 637 -8.23 -18.54 -19.93
N GLU A 638 -7.28 -18.67 -20.85
CA GLU A 638 -5.84 -18.42 -20.61
C GLU A 638 -5.52 -16.95 -20.88
N ILE A 639 -4.78 -16.34 -19.97
CA ILE A 639 -4.28 -14.96 -20.06
C ILE A 639 -2.76 -14.99 -20.09
N ILE A 640 -2.19 -14.28 -21.05
CA ILE A 640 -0.76 -14.08 -21.21
C ILE A 640 -0.51 -12.58 -21.19
N GLY A 641 0.53 -12.16 -20.50
CA GLY A 641 1.02 -10.80 -20.58
C GLY A 641 2.31 -10.75 -21.37
N ASN A 642 2.56 -9.65 -22.07
CA ASN A 642 3.79 -9.41 -22.82
C ASN A 642 4.44 -8.10 -22.37
N TYR A 643 5.76 -8.10 -22.21
CA TYR A 643 6.55 -6.92 -21.98
C TYR A 643 7.87 -7.03 -22.76
N MET A 644 8.11 -6.07 -23.67
CA MET A 644 9.32 -6.04 -24.51
C MET A 644 9.61 -7.36 -25.27
N GLY A 645 8.55 -8.06 -25.70
CA GLY A 645 8.68 -9.34 -26.41
C GLY A 645 8.83 -10.57 -25.53
N TYR A 646 8.82 -10.42 -24.19
CA TYR A 646 8.85 -11.53 -23.24
C TYR A 646 7.45 -11.78 -22.67
N GLU A 647 7.04 -13.04 -22.65
CA GLU A 647 5.73 -13.46 -22.15
C GLU A 647 5.76 -13.75 -20.64
N THR A 648 4.71 -13.38 -19.93
CA THR A 648 4.45 -13.87 -18.59
C THR A 648 4.06 -15.34 -18.63
N ARG A 649 4.19 -16.05 -17.50
CA ARG A 649 3.58 -17.37 -17.38
C ARG A 649 2.06 -17.23 -17.44
N ARG A 650 1.42 -18.20 -18.09
CA ARG A 650 -0.03 -18.21 -18.28
C ARG A 650 -0.78 -18.31 -16.97
N VAL A 651 -1.85 -17.53 -16.84
CA VAL A 651 -2.90 -17.69 -15.84
C VAL A 651 -4.15 -18.14 -16.58
N GLY A 652 -4.80 -19.21 -16.15
CA GLY A 652 -5.93 -19.75 -16.89
C GLY A 652 -6.96 -20.42 -16.01
N LEU A 653 -8.15 -20.61 -16.56
CA LEU A 653 -9.26 -21.30 -15.94
C LEU A 653 -9.45 -22.74 -16.46
N LYS A 654 -8.59 -23.17 -17.39
CA LYS A 654 -8.68 -24.45 -18.09
C LYS A 654 -8.69 -25.62 -17.14
N GLY A 655 -9.64 -26.53 -17.36
CA GLY A 655 -9.75 -27.77 -16.59
C GLY A 655 -11.16 -28.24 -16.35
N SER A 656 -11.27 -29.35 -15.62
CA SER A 656 -12.53 -30.02 -15.33
C SER A 656 -13.07 -29.70 -13.96
N SER A 657 -14.39 -29.55 -13.87
CA SER A 657 -15.10 -29.38 -12.60
C SER A 657 -16.40 -30.14 -12.58
N GLY A 658 -16.74 -30.68 -11.43
CA GLY A 658 -18.06 -31.23 -11.13
C GLY A 658 -18.92 -30.19 -10.43
N MET A 659 -20.23 -30.33 -10.61
CA MET A 659 -21.25 -29.47 -10.00
C MET A 659 -22.33 -30.32 -9.37
N ILE A 660 -22.76 -29.96 -8.19
CA ILE A 660 -23.96 -30.47 -7.54
C ILE A 660 -24.86 -29.29 -7.20
N GLU A 661 -26.15 -29.41 -7.46
CA GLU A 661 -27.12 -28.38 -7.13
C GLU A 661 -28.30 -28.93 -6.33
N PHE A 662 -28.83 -28.08 -5.45
CA PHE A 662 -30.08 -28.28 -4.74
C PHE A 662 -30.88 -26.99 -4.81
N GLY A 663 -32.17 -27.11 -5.15
CA GLY A 663 -33.00 -25.90 -5.25
C GLY A 663 -34.43 -26.14 -4.83
N TRP A 664 -35.08 -25.01 -4.59
CA TRP A 664 -36.46 -24.92 -4.15
C TRP A 664 -37.20 -23.84 -4.91
N GLN A 665 -38.32 -24.21 -5.49
CA GLN A 665 -39.27 -23.34 -6.18
C GLN A 665 -40.55 -23.21 -5.37
N LEU A 666 -40.92 -21.98 -5.06
CA LEU A 666 -42.07 -21.67 -4.23
C LEU A 666 -42.95 -20.59 -4.85
N LYS A 667 -44.25 -20.83 -4.97
CA LYS A 667 -45.25 -19.79 -5.12
C LYS A 667 -45.82 -19.44 -3.75
N PRO A 668 -45.85 -18.17 -3.32
CA PRO A 668 -46.37 -17.77 -2.00
C PRO A 668 -47.83 -18.23 -1.72
N THR A 669 -48.63 -18.30 -2.77
CA THR A 669 -49.98 -18.88 -2.72
C THR A 669 -50.26 -19.61 -4.02
N PRO A 670 -51.23 -20.56 -4.09
CA PRO A 670 -51.58 -21.32 -5.30
C PRO A 670 -51.92 -20.40 -6.50
N ASN A 671 -52.46 -19.25 -6.25
CA ASN A 671 -52.84 -18.26 -7.27
C ASN A 671 -51.84 -17.12 -7.44
N SER A 672 -50.65 -17.22 -6.82
CA SER A 672 -49.63 -16.19 -6.96
C SER A 672 -49.13 -16.13 -8.39
N ALA A 673 -49.10 -14.96 -8.96
CA ALA A 673 -48.45 -14.68 -10.23
C ALA A 673 -46.91 -14.57 -10.10
N VAL A 674 -46.37 -14.70 -8.90
CA VAL A 674 -44.93 -14.59 -8.64
C VAL A 674 -44.40 -15.88 -8.10
N MET A 675 -43.26 -16.35 -8.61
CA MET A 675 -42.53 -17.51 -8.14
C MET A 675 -41.14 -17.11 -7.68
N LEU A 676 -40.72 -17.67 -6.54
CA LEU A 676 -39.36 -17.64 -6.01
C LEU A 676 -38.67 -18.95 -6.33
N ASP A 677 -37.46 -18.90 -6.91
CA ASP A 677 -36.59 -20.05 -7.15
C ASP A 677 -35.24 -19.77 -6.45
N SER A 678 -34.87 -20.62 -5.50
CA SER A 678 -33.62 -20.51 -4.75
C SER A 678 -32.80 -21.77 -4.95
N ALA A 679 -31.49 -21.62 -5.19
CA ALA A 679 -30.57 -22.74 -5.39
C ALA A 679 -29.27 -22.55 -4.63
N LEU A 680 -28.75 -23.66 -4.11
CA LEU A 680 -27.39 -23.82 -3.63
C LEU A 680 -26.63 -24.72 -4.61
N VAL A 681 -25.47 -24.26 -5.08
CA VAL A 681 -24.61 -24.97 -6.02
C VAL A 681 -23.25 -25.17 -5.39
N GLY A 682 -22.75 -26.40 -5.41
CA GLY A 682 -21.40 -26.77 -4.97
C GLY A 682 -20.52 -27.13 -6.16
N TRP A 683 -19.26 -26.72 -6.12
CA TRP A 683 -18.25 -26.96 -7.16
C TRP A 683 -17.07 -27.75 -6.60
N PHE A 684 -16.52 -28.67 -7.41
CA PHE A 684 -15.33 -29.46 -7.08
C PHE A 684 -14.51 -29.76 -8.35
N GLY A 685 -13.18 -29.82 -8.21
CA GLY A 685 -12.27 -29.97 -9.35
C GLY A 685 -11.30 -28.79 -9.47
N THR A 686 -11.07 -28.28 -10.67
CA THR A 686 -10.25 -27.08 -10.92
C THR A 686 -10.87 -25.85 -10.25
N GLN A 687 -12.19 -25.73 -10.29
CA GLN A 687 -13.00 -24.76 -9.58
C GLN A 687 -13.63 -25.44 -8.35
N LYS A 688 -13.44 -24.85 -7.16
CA LYS A 688 -13.95 -25.35 -5.89
C LYS A 688 -14.67 -24.25 -5.14
N GLY A 689 -15.85 -24.57 -4.58
CA GLY A 689 -16.58 -23.59 -3.80
C GLY A 689 -18.09 -23.80 -3.84
N PHE A 690 -18.82 -22.74 -3.60
CA PHE A 690 -20.28 -22.77 -3.63
C PHE A 690 -20.86 -21.45 -4.13
N ALA A 691 -22.08 -21.53 -4.66
CA ALA A 691 -22.90 -20.41 -5.07
C ALA A 691 -24.30 -20.49 -4.46
N PHE A 692 -24.85 -19.35 -4.13
CA PHE A 692 -26.26 -19.17 -3.81
C PHE A 692 -26.92 -18.33 -4.89
N GLN A 693 -28.04 -18.77 -5.40
CA GLN A 693 -28.83 -18.08 -6.43
C GLN A 693 -30.27 -17.93 -5.97
N CYS A 694 -30.85 -16.79 -6.25
CA CYS A 694 -32.27 -16.51 -5.99
C CYS A 694 -32.87 -15.81 -7.21
N LYS A 695 -34.01 -16.26 -7.66
CA LYS A 695 -34.72 -15.74 -8.82
C LYS A 695 -36.15 -15.44 -8.46
N LEU A 696 -36.62 -14.31 -8.94
CA LEU A 696 -37.99 -13.88 -8.81
C LEU A 696 -38.55 -13.70 -10.22
N LYS A 697 -39.64 -14.30 -10.50
CA LYS A 697 -40.29 -14.17 -11.79
C LYS A 697 -41.80 -14.10 -11.63
N LYS A 698 -42.42 -13.46 -12.59
CA LYS A 698 -43.86 -13.43 -12.73
C LYS A 698 -44.30 -14.54 -13.68
N ASP A 699 -45.36 -15.26 -13.35
CA ASP A 699 -45.93 -16.31 -14.22
C ASP A 699 -46.36 -15.74 -15.56
N PHE A 700 -46.09 -16.51 -16.60
CA PHE A 700 -46.58 -16.22 -17.94
C PHE A 700 -48.04 -16.62 -18.12
#